data_761e07173a8f8abe542fe9f34f3b460b
#
_entry.id   761e07173a8f8abe542fe9f34f3b460b
#
_cell.length_a   1.000
_cell.length_b   1.000
_cell.length_c   1.000
_cell.angle_alpha   90.00
_cell.angle_beta   90.00
_cell.angle_gamma   90.00
#
_symmetry.space_group_name_H-M   'P 1'
#
loop_
_entity.id
_entity.type
_entity.pdbx_description
1 polymer ?
#
loop_
_entity_poly.entity_id
_entity_poly.type
_entity_poly.pdbx_seq_one_letter_code
_entity_poly.pdbx_strand_id
1 'polypeptide(L)'
;MIVSTELQQKGNQFPNKIVDFQKEVDKLYFTTENKIILELTVLRDSVIRFRYATEGKFDRDFSYAIDENAPRGYNHLELSDDKEYYHVKTSKLHIRIERESLQTAIFDSSGLLINEDEIGFHYEESFEFGGNIVKMSKKAQHAESYYGLGDKPMHSNLRGKRVHNWATDQYAFGKDQDPIYKAVPFYIGLHQKKAYGIFFDNTFKTFFDFANERMGVTSFWAQGGEMNYYFIYGPEMSEVVTSYTTLTGVPELPPLWALGYQQCKWSYYPESNVKEIAAKFRALKIPCDGIYLDIDYMDGFRCFTWNKEYFPDPKRMVKELADDGFKTIVIIDPGIKIDKDYSVYQEGIDNDYFCKRADGPYMKGKVWPGECNFPDYTNPDVREWWAGLFKELIGEIGVKGVWNDMNEPAVMEVPGKTFPPDVRHDYDGNPCSHRKAHNIYGTQMARATYEGVKRFAYPKRPFVITRSAYSGAQRYTSSWTGDNIASWEHLWVANVQVQRMCISGMSFTGTDIGGFAEQPTGELYARWIQLGVFHPFCRTHSSGHHGDQEPWTFDDSVTDIARKFINLRYRLLPYLYTMFYEYVKKGTPLLKPLVYFDQEDAQTHYRTDEFIFGHHILVCPILEPNAKGRRMYVPRGQWYNYWTKETVQGGKEQWVDADVDSMPLFVKEGTILPKYPLQQYVGELEIEQVELEVYYALGKNASKLYEDAQDGYDYTKDRYSYRTFKMVGRSKDWIIQQHKRGDFITSYDTFRIHLIGLPFEITEIELDNEVVSKEDVEFDPITCALIINKDFTELHLSGV
;
A
#
# COMPACT_ATOMS: atom_id res chain seq x y z
N MET A 1 40.87 -34.30 -17.97
CA MET A 1 40.20 -33.28 -17.18
C MET A 1 40.94 -32.00 -17.40
N ILE A 2 40.67 -31.38 -18.56
CA ILE A 2 41.14 -30.03 -18.88
C ILE A 2 39.84 -29.30 -19.24
N VAL A 3 39.14 -28.75 -18.23
CA VAL A 3 38.14 -27.75 -18.47
C VAL A 3 38.91 -26.45 -18.60
N SER A 4 38.79 -25.91 -19.76
CA SER A 4 39.53 -24.81 -20.30
C SER A 4 39.50 -23.56 -19.42
N THR A 5 40.64 -22.97 -19.28
CA THR A 5 40.95 -21.63 -18.81
C THR A 5 40.38 -20.49 -19.70
N GLU A 6 39.44 -20.76 -20.60
CA GLU A 6 38.84 -19.79 -21.54
C GLU A 6 37.50 -19.23 -21.12
N LEU A 7 36.92 -19.63 -20.00
CA LEU A 7 35.75 -19.03 -19.38
C LEU A 7 36.18 -17.93 -18.39
N GLN A 8 37.05 -17.02 -18.81
CA GLN A 8 37.19 -15.76 -18.12
C GLN A 8 35.89 -14.96 -18.31
N GLN A 9 35.18 -14.68 -17.22
CA GLN A 9 34.11 -13.70 -17.21
C GLN A 9 34.68 -12.43 -17.88
N LYS A 10 34.07 -12.00 -18.97
CA LYS A 10 34.35 -10.67 -19.48
C LYS A 10 34.03 -9.69 -18.36
N GLY A 11 34.98 -8.88 -17.95
CA GLY A 11 34.77 -7.85 -16.91
C GLY A 11 33.68 -6.85 -17.34
N ASN A 12 33.36 -5.94 -16.43
CA ASN A 12 32.35 -4.90 -16.67
C ASN A 12 32.56 -4.20 -18.02
N GLN A 13 31.47 -4.11 -18.79
CA GLN A 13 31.39 -3.39 -20.05
C GLN A 13 30.74 -2.04 -19.79
N PHE A 14 31.34 -0.96 -20.32
CA PHE A 14 30.88 0.41 -20.13
C PHE A 14 30.53 1.05 -21.47
N PRO A 15 29.55 1.97 -21.53
CA PRO A 15 29.38 2.83 -22.70
C PRO A 15 30.67 3.61 -22.98
N ASN A 16 30.95 3.80 -24.26
CA ASN A 16 32.02 4.69 -24.71
C ASN A 16 31.45 5.87 -25.48
N LYS A 17 32.23 6.48 -26.37
CA LYS A 17 31.86 7.67 -27.09
C LYS A 17 30.58 7.52 -27.90
N ILE A 18 29.68 8.52 -27.81
CA ILE A 18 28.46 8.63 -28.63
C ILE A 18 28.86 8.93 -30.07
N VAL A 19 28.38 8.12 -31.01
CA VAL A 19 28.64 8.27 -32.47
C VAL A 19 27.39 8.60 -33.27
N ASP A 20 26.20 8.34 -32.74
CA ASP A 20 24.94 8.66 -33.41
C ASP A 20 23.91 9.19 -32.38
N PHE A 21 23.11 10.13 -32.84
CA PHE A 21 22.03 10.74 -32.09
C PHE A 21 20.78 10.84 -32.95
N GLN A 22 19.67 10.32 -32.48
CA GLN A 22 18.38 10.37 -33.14
C GLN A 22 17.33 10.96 -32.21
N LYS A 23 16.40 11.75 -32.75
CA LYS A 23 15.28 12.35 -32.02
C LYS A 23 13.97 11.96 -32.66
N GLU A 24 13.09 11.41 -31.88
CA GLU A 24 11.65 11.26 -32.15
C GLU A 24 10.86 12.31 -31.36
N VAL A 25 9.53 12.23 -31.36
CA VAL A 25 8.68 13.26 -30.71
C VAL A 25 8.99 13.44 -29.22
N ASP A 26 9.06 12.33 -28.49
CA ASP A 26 9.27 12.29 -27.03
C ASP A 26 10.44 11.40 -26.62
N LYS A 27 11.17 10.84 -27.59
CA LYS A 27 12.29 9.92 -27.39
C LYS A 27 13.57 10.45 -28.02
N LEU A 28 14.66 10.25 -27.29
CA LEU A 28 16.02 10.58 -27.75
C LEU A 28 16.86 9.30 -27.67
N TYR A 29 17.58 8.98 -28.72
CA TYR A 29 18.45 7.81 -28.79
C TYR A 29 19.91 8.27 -28.96
N PHE A 30 20.75 7.77 -28.07
CA PHE A 30 22.19 8.01 -28.07
C PHE A 30 22.92 6.67 -28.28
N THR A 31 23.56 6.47 -29.41
CA THR A 31 24.26 5.24 -29.74
C THR A 31 25.74 5.44 -29.61
N THR A 32 26.41 4.53 -28.89
CA THR A 32 27.88 4.54 -28.72
C THR A 32 28.61 3.71 -29.77
N GLU A 33 29.93 3.90 -29.91
CA GLU A 33 30.80 3.10 -30.79
C GLU A 33 30.71 1.59 -30.47
N ASN A 34 30.62 1.21 -29.21
CA ASN A 34 30.48 -0.17 -28.80
C ASN A 34 29.01 -0.67 -28.77
N LYS A 35 28.10 0.04 -29.50
CA LYS A 35 26.69 -0.34 -29.72
C LYS A 35 25.81 -0.38 -28.47
N ILE A 36 26.19 0.25 -27.40
CA ILE A 36 25.26 0.53 -26.29
C ILE A 36 24.37 1.70 -26.71
N ILE A 37 23.06 1.56 -26.53
CA ILE A 37 22.09 2.60 -26.84
C ILE A 37 21.40 3.05 -25.55
N LEU A 38 21.35 4.34 -25.30
CA LEU A 38 20.47 4.97 -24.34
C LEU A 38 19.22 5.51 -25.06
N GLU A 39 18.05 4.98 -24.73
CA GLU A 39 16.76 5.62 -25.01
C GLU A 39 16.38 6.47 -23.79
N LEU A 40 16.21 7.77 -23.99
CA LEU A 40 15.70 8.69 -22.99
C LEU A 40 14.31 9.15 -23.44
N THR A 41 13.27 8.79 -22.67
CA THR A 41 11.88 9.19 -22.94
C THR A 41 11.42 10.21 -21.90
N VAL A 42 10.96 11.37 -22.37
CA VAL A 42 10.39 12.42 -21.50
C VAL A 42 8.89 12.22 -21.41
N LEU A 43 8.39 11.72 -20.28
CA LEU A 43 6.96 11.44 -20.05
C LEU A 43 6.21 12.67 -19.53
N ARG A 44 6.86 13.45 -18.67
CA ARG A 44 6.42 14.73 -18.11
C ARG A 44 7.62 15.62 -17.86
N ASP A 45 7.39 16.86 -17.53
CA ASP A 45 8.45 17.80 -17.15
C ASP A 45 9.31 17.35 -15.96
N SER A 46 8.78 16.43 -15.14
CA SER A 46 9.43 15.89 -13.94
C SER A 46 9.65 14.38 -13.98
N VAL A 47 9.27 13.66 -15.07
CA VAL A 47 9.37 12.20 -15.17
C VAL A 47 10.08 11.80 -16.45
N ILE A 48 11.26 11.20 -16.29
CA ILE A 48 12.15 10.80 -17.38
C ILE A 48 12.42 9.31 -17.29
N ARG A 49 12.23 8.56 -18.37
CA ARG A 49 12.62 7.16 -18.48
C ARG A 49 13.99 7.04 -19.13
N PHE A 50 14.85 6.26 -18.52
CA PHE A 50 16.16 5.86 -19.03
C PHE A 50 16.14 4.37 -19.32
N ARG A 51 16.44 3.99 -20.56
CA ARG A 51 16.46 2.59 -20.98
C ARG A 51 17.72 2.31 -21.78
N TYR A 52 18.50 1.30 -21.38
CA TYR A 52 19.77 0.96 -22.01
C TYR A 52 19.71 -0.40 -22.68
N ALA A 53 20.11 -0.47 -23.94
CA ALA A 53 20.32 -1.69 -24.69
C ALA A 53 21.82 -2.01 -24.78
N THR A 54 22.21 -3.25 -24.53
CA THR A 54 23.62 -3.67 -24.50
C THR A 54 24.16 -4.12 -25.86
N GLU A 55 23.28 -4.54 -26.78
CA GLU A 55 23.65 -5.16 -28.08
C GLU A 55 23.07 -4.42 -29.29
N GLY A 56 22.83 -3.14 -29.18
CA GLY A 56 22.32 -2.33 -30.28
C GLY A 56 20.82 -2.51 -30.57
N LYS A 57 20.08 -3.20 -29.76
CA LYS A 57 18.61 -3.34 -29.85
C LYS A 57 17.95 -3.48 -28.48
N PHE A 58 16.74 -3.00 -28.39
CA PHE A 58 15.90 -3.15 -27.21
C PHE A 58 15.05 -4.40 -27.29
N ASP A 59 14.72 -4.97 -26.12
CA ASP A 59 13.67 -5.97 -25.97
C ASP A 59 12.29 -5.34 -26.24
N ARG A 60 11.23 -6.19 -26.24
CA ARG A 60 9.84 -5.72 -26.29
C ARG A 60 9.58 -4.66 -25.21
N ASP A 61 9.08 -3.49 -25.59
CA ASP A 61 8.67 -2.44 -24.66
C ASP A 61 7.35 -2.82 -23.99
N PHE A 62 7.45 -3.44 -22.82
CA PHE A 62 6.33 -3.99 -22.08
C PHE A 62 6.62 -3.99 -20.57
N SER A 63 5.61 -3.64 -19.77
CA SER A 63 5.69 -3.65 -18.30
C SER A 63 4.37 -4.10 -17.68
N TYR A 64 4.43 -4.97 -16.68
CA TYR A 64 3.28 -5.28 -15.83
C TYR A 64 3.01 -4.22 -14.78
N ALA A 65 4.00 -3.38 -14.46
CA ALA A 65 3.88 -2.34 -13.45
C ALA A 65 3.20 -1.07 -13.98
N ILE A 66 3.49 -0.70 -15.22
CA ILE A 66 3.01 0.57 -15.81
C ILE A 66 1.53 0.44 -16.18
N ASP A 67 0.74 1.42 -15.76
CA ASP A 67 -0.68 1.49 -16.11
C ASP A 67 -0.86 1.86 -17.59
N GLU A 68 -1.86 1.28 -18.25
CA GLU A 68 -2.14 1.55 -19.67
C GLU A 68 -2.52 3.02 -19.93
N ASN A 69 -3.07 3.70 -18.92
CA ASN A 69 -3.43 5.11 -18.93
C ASN A 69 -2.32 6.03 -18.42
N ALA A 70 -1.13 5.49 -18.13
CA ALA A 70 0.00 6.29 -17.70
C ALA A 70 0.33 7.38 -18.76
N PRO A 71 0.72 8.57 -18.34
CA PRO A 71 1.06 9.66 -19.27
C PRO A 71 2.15 9.24 -20.26
N ARG A 72 1.95 9.59 -21.53
CA ARG A 72 2.89 9.30 -22.60
C ARG A 72 3.17 10.58 -23.37
N GLY A 73 4.44 10.95 -23.42
CA GLY A 73 4.96 12.05 -24.24
C GLY A 73 4.85 13.44 -23.62
N TYR A 74 5.95 14.17 -23.70
CA TYR A 74 6.08 15.57 -23.30
C TYR A 74 6.72 16.36 -24.44
N ASN A 75 5.98 17.31 -25.03
CA ASN A 75 6.32 17.95 -26.29
C ASN A 75 7.13 19.27 -26.16
N HIS A 76 7.42 19.71 -24.92
CA HIS A 76 8.09 20.98 -24.63
C HIS A 76 9.53 20.81 -24.15
N LEU A 77 10.29 19.88 -24.75
CA LEU A 77 11.68 19.69 -24.41
C LEU A 77 12.59 20.59 -25.26
N GLU A 78 13.55 21.20 -24.62
CA GLU A 78 14.66 21.93 -25.29
C GLU A 78 15.86 20.99 -25.36
N LEU A 79 16.45 20.93 -26.57
CA LEU A 79 17.65 20.15 -26.83
C LEU A 79 18.74 21.07 -27.33
N SER A 80 19.92 20.99 -26.73
CA SER A 80 21.13 21.64 -27.20
C SER A 80 22.34 20.76 -26.91
N ASP A 81 23.47 21.09 -27.50
CA ASP A 81 24.71 20.36 -27.24
C ASP A 81 25.92 21.29 -27.27
N ASP A 82 26.98 20.88 -26.62
CA ASP A 82 28.30 21.47 -26.67
C ASP A 82 29.38 20.42 -26.94
N LYS A 83 30.66 20.73 -26.69
CA LYS A 83 31.75 19.80 -26.96
C LYS A 83 31.79 18.59 -26.06
N GLU A 84 31.24 18.71 -24.85
CA GLU A 84 31.32 17.70 -23.79
C GLU A 84 30.00 17.00 -23.53
N TYR A 85 28.86 17.72 -23.68
CA TYR A 85 27.56 17.23 -23.28
C TYR A 85 26.45 17.44 -24.32
N TYR A 86 25.46 16.53 -24.30
CA TYR A 86 24.11 16.85 -24.74
C TYR A 86 23.30 17.38 -23.55
N HIS A 87 22.46 18.36 -23.81
CA HIS A 87 21.60 19.01 -22.81
C HIS A 87 20.14 18.79 -23.18
N VAL A 88 19.40 18.14 -22.29
CA VAL A 88 17.94 17.94 -22.40
C VAL A 88 17.27 18.72 -21.29
N LYS A 89 16.42 19.69 -21.65
CA LYS A 89 15.73 20.54 -20.65
C LYS A 89 14.22 20.40 -20.77
N THR A 90 13.57 20.33 -19.62
CA THR A 90 12.14 20.51 -19.43
C THR A 90 11.89 21.77 -18.61
N SER A 91 10.63 22.07 -18.27
CA SER A 91 10.33 23.20 -17.38
C SER A 91 10.87 23.01 -15.94
N LYS A 92 11.13 21.75 -15.51
CA LYS A 92 11.57 21.41 -14.15
C LYS A 92 12.99 20.85 -14.06
N LEU A 93 13.50 20.24 -15.11
CA LEU A 93 14.75 19.49 -15.11
C LEU A 93 15.71 19.94 -16.22
N HIS A 94 17.00 19.82 -15.92
CA HIS A 94 18.08 19.92 -16.90
C HIS A 94 18.98 18.68 -16.77
N ILE A 95 18.97 17.83 -17.80
CA ILE A 95 19.76 16.61 -17.86
C ILE A 95 20.97 16.88 -18.77
N ARG A 96 22.17 16.58 -18.29
CA ARG A 96 23.41 16.56 -19.07
C ARG A 96 23.79 15.11 -19.32
N ILE A 97 24.17 14.80 -20.55
CA ILE A 97 24.62 13.47 -20.98
C ILE A 97 26.01 13.62 -21.56
N GLU A 98 27.03 13.00 -20.97
CA GLU A 98 28.41 13.09 -21.38
C GLU A 98 28.65 12.34 -22.71
N ARG A 99 29.34 12.98 -23.66
CA ARG A 99 29.54 12.40 -24.99
C ARG A 99 30.48 11.20 -25.00
N GLU A 100 31.42 11.12 -24.09
CA GLU A 100 32.48 10.09 -24.09
C GLU A 100 32.09 8.84 -23.25
N SER A 101 30.97 8.91 -22.49
CA SER A 101 30.66 7.83 -21.51
C SER A 101 29.17 7.52 -21.32
N LEU A 102 28.24 8.30 -21.89
CA LEU A 102 26.79 8.29 -21.60
C LEU A 102 26.46 8.61 -20.12
N GLN A 103 27.41 9.02 -19.29
CA GLN A 103 27.11 9.40 -17.92
C GLN A 103 26.14 10.60 -17.86
N THR A 104 25.24 10.56 -16.87
CA THR A 104 24.17 11.55 -16.72
C THR A 104 24.30 12.34 -15.44
N ALA A 105 23.97 13.64 -15.50
CA ALA A 105 23.79 14.49 -14.34
C ALA A 105 22.46 15.25 -14.49
N ILE A 106 21.63 15.22 -13.46
CA ILE A 106 20.27 15.77 -13.46
C ILE A 106 20.20 16.91 -12.45
N PHE A 107 19.84 18.08 -12.95
CA PHE A 107 19.67 19.31 -12.19
C PHE A 107 18.20 19.71 -12.21
N ASP A 108 17.76 20.41 -11.17
CA ASP A 108 16.49 21.11 -11.22
C ASP A 108 16.57 22.43 -12.02
N SER A 109 15.43 23.10 -12.17
CA SER A 109 15.37 24.38 -12.91
C SER A 109 16.13 25.53 -12.23
N SER A 110 16.50 25.41 -10.97
CA SER A 110 17.36 26.37 -10.26
C SER A 110 18.86 26.12 -10.46
N GLY A 111 19.21 24.99 -11.07
CA GLY A 111 20.59 24.53 -11.25
C GLY A 111 21.14 23.71 -10.08
N LEU A 112 20.31 23.31 -9.12
CA LEU A 112 20.68 22.40 -8.05
C LEU A 112 20.87 20.98 -8.61
N LEU A 113 22.01 20.36 -8.33
CA LEU A 113 22.28 18.97 -8.68
C LEU A 113 21.39 18.04 -7.84
N ILE A 114 20.54 17.26 -8.48
CA ILE A 114 19.61 16.32 -7.85
C ILE A 114 20.16 14.90 -7.87
N ASN A 115 20.70 14.45 -9.02
CA ASN A 115 21.21 13.10 -9.17
C ASN A 115 22.32 13.08 -10.20
N GLU A 116 23.34 12.25 -9.98
CA GLU A 116 24.52 12.19 -10.85
C GLU A 116 25.07 10.78 -10.90
N ASP A 117 25.50 10.33 -12.06
CA ASP A 117 26.20 9.06 -12.21
C ASP A 117 27.60 9.11 -11.59
N GLU A 118 28.01 8.02 -10.95
CA GLU A 118 29.39 7.81 -10.48
C GLU A 118 30.22 7.24 -11.64
N ILE A 119 29.96 5.98 -12.01
CA ILE A 119 30.44 5.39 -13.27
C ILE A 119 29.28 5.12 -14.22
N GLY A 120 28.05 5.38 -13.79
CA GLY A 120 26.87 5.25 -14.59
C GLY A 120 26.47 3.81 -14.92
N PHE A 121 25.88 3.64 -16.09
CA PHE A 121 25.47 2.34 -16.60
C PHE A 121 26.67 1.48 -16.96
N HIS A 122 26.62 0.19 -16.57
CA HIS A 122 27.53 -0.86 -16.98
C HIS A 122 26.87 -2.23 -16.88
N TYR A 123 27.44 -3.22 -17.55
CA TYR A 123 26.95 -4.57 -17.49
C TYR A 123 28.10 -5.60 -17.55
N GLU A 124 27.82 -6.82 -17.10
CA GLU A 124 28.72 -7.96 -17.26
C GLU A 124 27.95 -9.18 -17.80
N GLU A 125 28.56 -9.94 -18.68
CA GLU A 125 28.02 -11.22 -19.13
C GLU A 125 28.10 -12.23 -17.98
N SER A 126 26.99 -12.92 -17.68
CA SER A 126 26.94 -13.95 -16.66
C SER A 126 26.62 -15.30 -17.27
N PHE A 127 27.57 -16.22 -17.23
CA PHE A 127 27.36 -17.62 -17.65
C PHE A 127 26.40 -18.34 -16.68
N GLU A 128 26.45 -18.04 -15.41
CA GLU A 128 25.57 -18.62 -14.40
C GLU A 128 24.10 -18.33 -14.69
N PHE A 129 23.80 -17.11 -15.10
CA PHE A 129 22.43 -16.66 -15.33
C PHE A 129 22.01 -16.72 -16.81
N GLY A 130 22.94 -16.93 -17.73
CA GLY A 130 22.64 -16.98 -19.15
C GLY A 130 22.14 -15.66 -19.71
N GLY A 131 22.81 -14.54 -19.37
CA GLY A 131 22.49 -13.20 -19.83
C GLY A 131 23.33 -12.13 -19.14
N ASN A 132 22.96 -10.86 -19.30
CA ASN A 132 23.71 -9.74 -18.74
C ASN A 132 23.18 -9.38 -17.34
N ILE A 133 24.08 -9.19 -16.39
CA ILE A 133 23.81 -8.45 -15.15
C ILE A 133 23.94 -6.97 -15.52
N VAL A 134 22.85 -6.22 -15.42
CA VAL A 134 22.80 -4.80 -15.75
C VAL A 134 22.85 -3.97 -14.47
N LYS A 135 23.72 -2.97 -14.39
CA LYS A 135 23.98 -2.18 -13.20
C LYS A 135 24.06 -0.69 -13.50
N MET A 136 23.54 0.12 -12.59
CA MET A 136 23.65 1.56 -12.53
C MET A 136 24.33 1.99 -11.24
N SER A 137 25.37 2.82 -11.32
CA SER A 137 26.06 3.38 -10.16
C SER A 137 26.00 4.90 -10.17
N LYS A 138 25.53 5.47 -9.08
CA LYS A 138 25.30 6.90 -8.90
C LYS A 138 26.05 7.42 -7.68
N LYS A 139 26.37 8.70 -7.67
CA LYS A 139 26.95 9.34 -6.48
C LYS A 139 25.89 9.48 -5.40
N ALA A 140 26.14 8.95 -4.22
CA ALA A 140 25.35 9.24 -3.04
C ALA A 140 25.73 10.63 -2.51
N GLN A 141 24.78 11.55 -2.50
CA GLN A 141 25.00 12.92 -2.05
C GLN A 141 25.25 12.97 -0.54
N HIS A 142 25.85 14.08 -0.08
CA HIS A 142 26.11 14.27 1.36
C HIS A 142 24.81 14.27 2.14
N ALA A 143 24.74 13.47 3.21
CA ALA A 143 23.57 13.30 4.08
C ALA A 143 22.27 12.88 3.36
N GLU A 144 22.36 12.31 2.16
CA GLU A 144 21.21 11.81 1.42
C GLU A 144 20.56 10.64 2.16
N SER A 145 19.24 10.65 2.23
CA SER A 145 18.40 9.62 2.85
C SER A 145 17.62 8.87 1.78
N TYR A 146 17.34 7.58 2.03
CA TYR A 146 16.66 6.72 1.07
C TYR A 146 15.48 6.00 1.72
N TYR A 147 14.29 6.01 1.07
CA TYR A 147 13.04 5.44 1.58
C TYR A 147 12.36 4.61 0.50
N GLY A 148 11.35 3.81 0.88
CA GLY A 148 10.58 2.99 -0.08
C GLY A 148 11.03 1.55 -0.15
N LEU A 149 11.03 0.93 -1.33
CA LEU A 149 11.26 -0.49 -1.63
C LEU A 149 10.23 -1.45 -1.03
N GLY A 150 9.02 -0.95 -0.72
CA GLY A 150 7.89 -1.79 -0.32
C GLY A 150 8.09 -2.54 0.99
N ASP A 151 7.83 -3.83 0.96
CA ASP A 151 7.75 -4.68 2.14
C ASP A 151 9.14 -5.08 2.66
N LYS A 152 9.70 -4.27 3.58
CA LYS A 152 10.99 -4.49 4.22
C LYS A 152 10.87 -4.32 5.74
N PRO A 153 11.16 -5.35 6.55
CA PRO A 153 11.05 -5.31 8.01
C PRO A 153 12.27 -4.63 8.66
N MET A 154 12.59 -3.43 8.24
CA MET A 154 13.78 -2.70 8.69
C MET A 154 13.52 -1.20 8.81
N HIS A 155 14.46 -0.47 9.40
CA HIS A 155 14.37 0.98 9.56
C HIS A 155 13.98 1.70 8.27
N SER A 156 13.15 2.76 8.36
CA SER A 156 12.62 3.47 7.18
C SER A 156 13.68 4.07 6.28
N ASN A 157 14.73 4.68 6.86
CA ASN A 157 15.88 5.17 6.11
C ASN A 157 16.85 4.03 5.80
N LEU A 158 17.08 3.81 4.52
CA LEU A 158 17.90 2.69 4.00
C LEU A 158 19.36 3.03 3.77
N ARG A 159 19.84 4.25 4.10
CA ARG A 159 21.25 4.61 3.96
C ARG A 159 22.13 3.62 4.73
N GLY A 160 23.18 3.11 4.09
CA GLY A 160 24.06 2.07 4.64
C GLY A 160 23.50 0.66 4.58
N LYS A 161 22.37 0.43 3.88
CA LYS A 161 21.77 -0.90 3.69
C LYS A 161 21.93 -1.38 2.24
N ARG A 162 21.96 -2.70 2.09
CA ARG A 162 21.81 -3.40 0.82
C ARG A 162 20.58 -4.27 0.90
N VAL A 163 19.70 -4.19 -0.09
CA VAL A 163 18.39 -4.88 -0.08
C VAL A 163 18.07 -5.47 -1.44
N HIS A 164 17.18 -6.46 -1.44
CA HIS A 164 16.82 -7.27 -2.61
C HIS A 164 15.32 -7.18 -2.90
N ASN A 165 14.93 -7.34 -4.16
CA ASN A 165 13.56 -7.62 -4.57
C ASN A 165 13.50 -9.00 -5.22
N TRP A 166 12.97 -9.94 -4.47
CA TRP A 166 12.70 -11.31 -4.89
C TRP A 166 11.61 -11.86 -3.97
N ALA A 167 10.40 -11.99 -4.48
CA ALA A 167 9.26 -12.44 -3.69
C ALA A 167 9.57 -13.80 -3.05
N THR A 168 9.54 -13.89 -1.72
CA THR A 168 10.03 -15.06 -0.99
C THR A 168 9.13 -15.36 0.19
N ASP A 169 8.66 -16.61 0.27
CA ASP A 169 7.96 -17.13 1.44
C ASP A 169 8.90 -17.19 2.65
N GLN A 170 8.64 -16.34 3.65
CA GLN A 170 9.42 -16.23 4.87
C GLN A 170 8.51 -16.28 6.09
N TYR A 171 8.07 -17.49 6.44
CA TYR A 171 7.34 -17.72 7.68
C TYR A 171 8.16 -17.26 8.90
N ALA A 172 7.53 -16.50 9.79
CA ALA A 172 8.14 -15.98 11.01
C ALA A 172 9.46 -15.24 10.73
N PHE A 173 9.44 -14.35 9.73
CA PHE A 173 10.62 -13.56 9.34
C PHE A 173 11.14 -12.69 10.50
N GLY A 174 12.44 -12.48 10.57
CA GLY A 174 13.07 -11.60 11.57
C GLY A 174 13.14 -10.13 11.13
N LYS A 175 13.40 -9.25 12.07
CA LYS A 175 13.80 -7.88 11.77
C LYS A 175 15.06 -7.87 10.90
N ASP A 176 15.11 -6.95 9.93
CA ASP A 176 16.16 -6.84 8.91
C ASP A 176 16.22 -8.04 7.93
N GLN A 177 15.26 -8.99 7.98
CA GLN A 177 15.14 -10.06 7.01
C GLN A 177 14.89 -9.51 5.60
N ASP A 178 15.67 -9.99 4.62
CA ASP A 178 15.53 -9.60 3.22
C ASP A 178 16.09 -10.68 2.30
N PRO A 179 15.38 -11.07 1.24
CA PRO A 179 14.06 -10.61 0.80
C PRO A 179 12.90 -11.27 1.57
N ILE A 180 11.70 -10.70 1.43
CA ILE A 180 10.44 -11.28 1.87
C ILE A 180 9.36 -11.15 0.75
N TYR A 181 8.11 -11.36 1.04
CA TYR A 181 6.96 -11.62 0.15
C TYR A 181 6.79 -10.73 -1.09
N LYS A 182 7.25 -9.47 -1.09
CA LYS A 182 6.95 -8.50 -2.15
C LYS A 182 8.19 -7.89 -2.78
N ALA A 183 8.05 -7.57 -4.06
CA ALA A 183 9.10 -6.92 -4.86
C ALA A 183 8.59 -5.57 -5.39
N VAL A 184 9.01 -4.47 -4.77
CA VAL A 184 8.64 -3.10 -5.19
C VAL A 184 9.93 -2.30 -5.44
N PRO A 185 10.49 -2.36 -6.65
CA PRO A 185 11.79 -1.74 -6.97
C PRO A 185 11.68 -0.22 -7.19
N PHE A 186 11.09 0.48 -6.20
CA PHE A 186 10.92 1.92 -6.17
C PHE A 186 11.45 2.50 -4.87
N TYR A 187 12.38 3.46 -4.98
CA TYR A 187 12.87 4.20 -3.82
C TYR A 187 12.78 5.71 -4.02
N ILE A 188 12.79 6.43 -2.91
CA ILE A 188 12.82 7.89 -2.84
C ILE A 188 14.15 8.31 -2.24
N GLY A 189 14.92 9.14 -2.95
CA GLY A 189 16.09 9.83 -2.45
C GLY A 189 15.71 11.22 -1.96
N LEU A 190 16.28 11.64 -0.84
CA LEU A 190 16.08 12.96 -0.25
C LEU A 190 17.42 13.57 0.15
N HIS A 191 17.79 14.69 -0.46
CA HIS A 191 18.93 15.51 -0.04
C HIS A 191 18.64 16.98 -0.27
N GLN A 192 19.28 17.86 0.50
CA GLN A 192 19.09 19.31 0.43
C GLN A 192 17.59 19.71 0.40
N LYS A 193 16.76 18.97 1.15
CA LYS A 193 15.29 19.15 1.24
C LYS A 193 14.54 18.92 -0.09
N LYS A 194 15.17 18.29 -1.08
CA LYS A 194 14.58 17.94 -2.38
C LYS A 194 14.50 16.44 -2.54
N ALA A 195 13.31 15.97 -2.93
CA ALA A 195 13.03 14.57 -3.15
C ALA A 195 13.00 14.21 -4.63
N TYR A 196 13.51 13.03 -4.93
CA TYR A 196 13.36 12.36 -6.22
C TYR A 196 13.05 10.88 -6.01
N GLY A 197 12.50 10.22 -7.02
CA GLY A 197 12.27 8.78 -7.02
C GLY A 197 13.02 8.10 -8.14
N ILE A 198 13.43 6.85 -7.89
CA ILE A 198 13.88 5.92 -8.91
C ILE A 198 12.96 4.70 -8.87
N PHE A 199 12.28 4.44 -9.98
CA PHE A 199 11.55 3.19 -10.19
C PHE A 199 12.32 2.34 -11.21
N PHE A 200 12.89 1.22 -10.76
CA PHE A 200 13.64 0.28 -11.61
C PHE A 200 12.67 -0.78 -12.15
N ASP A 201 12.12 -0.55 -13.33
CA ASP A 201 11.15 -1.43 -13.97
C ASP A 201 11.83 -2.64 -14.61
N ASN A 202 12.22 -3.57 -13.76
CA ASN A 202 12.85 -4.84 -14.12
C ASN A 202 12.33 -5.95 -13.20
N THR A 203 11.74 -6.99 -13.77
CA THR A 203 11.06 -8.08 -13.05
C THR A 203 11.98 -9.21 -12.60
N PHE A 204 13.24 -9.23 -13.04
CA PHE A 204 14.25 -10.14 -12.51
C PHE A 204 14.57 -9.86 -11.03
N LYS A 205 15.38 -10.68 -10.42
CA LYS A 205 15.93 -10.38 -9.10
C LYS A 205 16.73 -9.08 -9.14
N THR A 206 16.27 -8.09 -8.39
CA THR A 206 16.91 -6.77 -8.33
C THR A 206 17.54 -6.51 -6.96
N PHE A 207 18.53 -5.64 -6.96
CA PHE A 207 19.31 -5.28 -5.79
C PHE A 207 19.48 -3.78 -5.73
N PHE A 208 19.53 -3.25 -4.51
CA PHE A 208 19.80 -1.83 -4.24
C PHE A 208 20.83 -1.73 -3.12
N ASP A 209 21.89 -0.98 -3.35
CA ASP A 209 22.93 -0.68 -2.38
C ASP A 209 22.96 0.84 -2.13
N PHE A 210 22.65 1.25 -0.92
CA PHE A 210 22.59 2.65 -0.52
C PHE A 210 23.82 3.06 0.27
N ALA A 211 24.97 3.13 -0.38
CA ALA A 211 26.27 3.44 0.20
C ALA A 211 26.69 2.44 1.31
N ASN A 212 26.28 1.16 1.19
CA ASN A 212 26.69 0.09 2.09
C ASN A 212 28.05 -0.50 1.68
N GLU A 213 28.20 -0.88 0.42
CA GLU A 213 29.43 -1.48 -0.10
C GLU A 213 30.54 -0.44 -0.30
N ARG A 214 30.18 0.71 -0.88
CA ARG A 214 31.09 1.84 -1.14
C ARG A 214 30.48 3.13 -0.59
N MET A 215 31.15 3.72 0.39
CA MET A 215 30.74 5.03 0.90
C MET A 215 30.72 6.06 -0.25
N GLY A 216 29.63 6.82 -0.37
CA GLY A 216 29.44 7.81 -1.43
C GLY A 216 28.95 7.27 -2.75
N VAL A 217 28.58 5.97 -2.84
CA VAL A 217 28.00 5.36 -4.06
C VAL A 217 26.72 4.66 -3.73
N THR A 218 25.67 4.98 -4.47
CA THR A 218 24.40 4.24 -4.50
C THR A 218 24.34 3.47 -5.81
N SER A 219 23.95 2.20 -5.76
CA SER A 219 23.82 1.41 -6.98
C SER A 219 22.59 0.51 -6.95
N PHE A 220 22.06 0.23 -8.15
CA PHE A 220 21.01 -0.76 -8.33
C PHE A 220 21.29 -1.60 -9.57
N TRP A 221 20.93 -2.88 -9.50
CA TRP A 221 21.19 -3.82 -10.58
C TRP A 221 20.19 -4.97 -10.61
N ALA A 222 20.15 -5.68 -11.74
CA ALA A 222 19.33 -6.87 -11.95
C ALA A 222 20.14 -8.02 -12.53
N GLN A 223 19.77 -9.25 -12.17
CA GLN A 223 20.37 -10.49 -12.69
C GLN A 223 19.78 -10.88 -14.07
N GLY A 224 19.45 -9.91 -14.90
CA GLY A 224 18.92 -10.11 -16.24
C GLY A 224 18.06 -8.94 -16.71
N GLY A 225 17.59 -8.99 -17.96
CA GLY A 225 16.77 -7.95 -18.57
C GLY A 225 17.54 -6.69 -18.91
N GLU A 226 16.83 -5.61 -19.13
CA GLU A 226 17.39 -4.30 -19.47
C GLU A 226 17.54 -3.40 -18.25
N MET A 227 18.49 -2.45 -18.31
CA MET A 227 18.51 -1.31 -17.40
C MET A 227 17.42 -0.34 -17.86
N ASN A 228 16.26 -0.43 -17.27
CA ASN A 228 15.07 0.36 -17.56
C ASN A 228 14.54 0.98 -16.26
N TYR A 229 14.76 2.28 -16.08
CA TYR A 229 14.31 2.97 -14.87
C TYR A 229 13.69 4.33 -15.18
N TYR A 230 12.79 4.74 -14.28
CA TYR A 230 12.16 6.06 -14.30
C TYR A 230 12.78 6.92 -13.22
N PHE A 231 13.27 8.10 -13.62
CA PHE A 231 13.64 9.17 -12.70
C PHE A 231 12.43 10.09 -12.52
N ILE A 232 12.04 10.31 -11.28
CA ILE A 232 10.85 11.08 -10.92
C ILE A 232 11.28 12.20 -9.98
N TYR A 233 11.16 13.47 -10.42
CA TYR A 233 11.47 14.61 -9.59
C TYR A 233 10.23 15.12 -8.85
N GLY A 234 10.40 15.46 -7.53
CA GLY A 234 9.39 16.15 -6.74
C GLY A 234 9.32 17.63 -7.09
N PRO A 235 9.82 18.58 -6.27
CA PRO A 235 10.79 18.47 -5.17
C PRO A 235 10.25 17.92 -3.83
N GLU A 236 8.95 17.79 -3.71
CA GLU A 236 8.35 17.23 -2.50
C GLU A 236 8.16 15.69 -2.61
N MET A 237 8.32 14.95 -1.50
CA MET A 237 8.06 13.51 -1.48
C MET A 237 6.64 13.16 -1.94
N SER A 238 5.68 14.04 -1.65
CA SER A 238 4.29 13.90 -2.09
C SER A 238 4.13 13.91 -3.61
N GLU A 239 4.89 14.76 -4.31
CA GLU A 239 4.89 14.82 -5.78
C GLU A 239 5.57 13.59 -6.39
N VAL A 240 6.62 13.08 -5.75
CA VAL A 240 7.31 11.85 -6.15
C VAL A 240 6.36 10.65 -6.07
N VAL A 241 5.69 10.44 -4.93
CA VAL A 241 4.75 9.33 -4.74
C VAL A 241 3.55 9.44 -5.68
N THR A 242 2.98 10.64 -5.83
CA THR A 242 1.87 10.89 -6.77
C THR A 242 2.30 10.60 -8.22
N SER A 243 3.48 10.99 -8.62
CA SER A 243 4.00 10.70 -9.98
C SER A 243 4.25 9.21 -10.18
N TYR A 244 4.81 8.52 -9.20
CA TYR A 244 4.99 7.07 -9.23
C TYR A 244 3.64 6.32 -9.33
N THR A 245 2.65 6.69 -8.53
CA THR A 245 1.31 6.08 -8.60
C THR A 245 0.55 6.46 -9.88
N THR A 246 0.84 7.61 -10.46
CA THR A 246 0.33 7.97 -11.80
C THR A 246 0.91 7.05 -12.88
N LEU A 247 2.17 6.62 -12.75
CA LEU A 247 2.78 5.66 -13.67
C LEU A 247 2.25 4.24 -13.45
N THR A 248 2.15 3.81 -12.19
CA THR A 248 1.84 2.41 -11.84
C THR A 248 0.35 2.15 -11.59
N GLY A 249 -0.47 3.18 -11.67
CA GLY A 249 -1.91 3.13 -11.44
C GLY A 249 -2.31 3.22 -9.96
N VAL A 250 -3.58 3.45 -9.76
CA VAL A 250 -4.24 3.50 -8.46
C VAL A 250 -5.36 2.47 -8.40
N PRO A 251 -5.82 2.02 -7.22
CA PRO A 251 -6.92 1.07 -7.12
C PRO A 251 -8.27 1.73 -7.46
N GLU A 252 -9.29 0.91 -7.67
CA GLU A 252 -10.67 1.34 -7.51
C GLU A 252 -10.98 1.59 -6.02
N LEU A 253 -11.98 2.42 -5.75
CA LEU A 253 -12.40 2.66 -4.37
C LEU A 253 -12.96 1.37 -3.77
N PRO A 254 -12.44 0.88 -2.63
CA PRO A 254 -12.93 -0.34 -2.03
C PRO A 254 -14.37 -0.16 -1.49
N PRO A 255 -15.14 -1.23 -1.28
CA PRO A 255 -16.38 -1.12 -0.53
C PRO A 255 -16.07 -0.70 0.92
N LEU A 256 -16.90 0.13 1.53
CA LEU A 256 -16.63 0.71 2.85
C LEU A 256 -16.43 -0.37 3.93
N TRP A 257 -17.16 -1.51 3.85
CA TRP A 257 -17.01 -2.62 4.80
C TRP A 257 -15.58 -3.22 4.83
N ALA A 258 -14.85 -3.17 3.72
CA ALA A 258 -13.47 -3.66 3.66
C ALA A 258 -12.50 -2.82 4.52
N LEU A 259 -12.93 -1.63 4.95
CA LEU A 259 -12.21 -0.75 5.86
C LEU A 259 -12.59 -0.97 7.33
N GLY A 260 -13.58 -1.80 7.62
CA GLY A 260 -13.93 -2.23 8.97
C GLY A 260 -12.86 -3.15 9.59
N TYR A 261 -13.15 -3.63 10.79
CA TYR A 261 -12.34 -4.67 11.44
C TYR A 261 -12.69 -6.04 10.88
N GLN A 262 -11.68 -6.90 10.72
CA GLN A 262 -11.82 -8.24 10.16
C GLN A 262 -11.12 -9.26 11.06
N GLN A 263 -11.70 -10.45 11.16
CA GLN A 263 -11.20 -11.54 12.00
C GLN A 263 -10.85 -12.76 11.17
N CYS A 264 -9.68 -13.31 11.40
CA CYS A 264 -9.15 -14.50 10.76
C CYS A 264 -8.42 -15.39 11.78
N LYS A 265 -8.33 -16.67 11.47
CA LYS A 265 -7.52 -17.67 12.15
C LYS A 265 -7.31 -18.86 11.21
N TRP A 266 -6.20 -19.52 11.30
CA TRP A 266 -5.98 -20.84 10.70
C TRP A 266 -6.29 -21.90 11.76
N SER A 267 -7.51 -22.48 11.78
CA SER A 267 -8.70 -22.19 10.97
C SER A 267 -9.96 -22.17 11.83
N TYR A 268 -10.98 -21.46 11.34
CA TYR A 268 -12.35 -21.57 11.88
C TYR A 268 -13.11 -22.68 11.14
N TYR A 269 -13.29 -23.81 11.73
CA TYR A 269 -14.13 -24.93 11.27
C TYR A 269 -14.55 -25.79 12.47
N PRO A 270 -15.66 -26.55 12.40
CA PRO A 270 -16.65 -26.57 11.32
C PRO A 270 -17.55 -25.31 11.32
N GLU A 271 -18.59 -25.27 10.49
CA GLU A 271 -19.57 -24.18 10.36
C GLU A 271 -20.06 -23.64 11.72
N SER A 272 -20.29 -24.54 12.70
CA SER A 272 -20.75 -24.15 14.04
C SER A 272 -19.76 -23.23 14.75
N ASN A 273 -18.46 -23.46 14.60
CA ASN A 273 -17.42 -22.61 15.20
C ASN A 273 -17.42 -21.22 14.55
N VAL A 274 -17.54 -21.15 13.21
CA VAL A 274 -17.63 -19.86 12.49
C VAL A 274 -18.82 -19.03 13.03
N LYS A 275 -19.97 -19.67 13.20
CA LYS A 275 -21.18 -19.01 13.73
C LYS A 275 -21.05 -18.60 15.19
N GLU A 276 -20.37 -19.41 16.01
CA GLU A 276 -20.09 -19.06 17.41
C GLU A 276 -19.22 -17.80 17.50
N ILE A 277 -18.15 -17.70 16.70
CA ILE A 277 -17.30 -16.51 16.62
C ILE A 277 -18.12 -15.28 16.21
N ALA A 278 -18.93 -15.41 15.16
CA ALA A 278 -19.80 -14.32 14.68
C ALA A 278 -20.78 -13.86 15.77
N ALA A 279 -21.48 -14.79 16.43
CA ALA A 279 -22.42 -14.48 17.49
C ALA A 279 -21.73 -13.78 18.69
N LYS A 280 -20.51 -14.19 19.02
CA LYS A 280 -19.76 -13.62 20.15
C LYS A 280 -19.31 -12.17 19.87
N PHE A 281 -18.93 -11.81 18.65
CA PHE A 281 -18.69 -10.42 18.26
C PHE A 281 -19.92 -9.54 18.54
N ARG A 282 -21.10 -9.97 18.13
CA ARG A 282 -22.35 -9.22 18.32
C ARG A 282 -22.73 -9.16 19.81
N ALA A 283 -22.64 -10.29 20.53
CA ALA A 283 -22.95 -10.35 21.98
C ALA A 283 -22.06 -9.42 22.82
N LEU A 284 -20.76 -9.33 22.47
CA LEU A 284 -19.80 -8.46 23.16
C LEU A 284 -19.80 -7.02 22.61
N LYS A 285 -20.61 -6.72 21.62
CA LYS A 285 -20.66 -5.39 20.95
C LYS A 285 -19.28 -4.93 20.47
N ILE A 286 -18.54 -5.83 19.85
CA ILE A 286 -17.27 -5.53 19.19
C ILE A 286 -17.54 -5.49 17.69
N PRO A 287 -17.40 -4.34 17.03
CA PRO A 287 -17.66 -4.22 15.60
C PRO A 287 -16.75 -5.14 14.78
N CYS A 288 -17.33 -5.80 13.77
CA CYS A 288 -16.59 -6.65 12.84
C CYS A 288 -17.38 -6.81 11.55
N ASP A 289 -16.71 -6.59 10.42
CA ASP A 289 -17.30 -6.73 9.08
C ASP A 289 -16.94 -8.03 8.39
N GLY A 290 -15.73 -8.57 8.58
CA GLY A 290 -15.23 -9.71 7.83
C GLY A 290 -14.87 -10.90 8.70
N ILE A 291 -15.27 -12.11 8.27
CA ILE A 291 -14.77 -13.37 8.81
C ILE A 291 -14.12 -14.15 7.68
N TYR A 292 -12.90 -14.63 7.93
CA TYR A 292 -12.12 -15.40 6.98
C TYR A 292 -12.27 -16.90 7.22
N LEU A 293 -12.30 -17.66 6.13
CA LEU A 293 -12.14 -19.09 6.11
C LEU A 293 -10.77 -19.42 5.49
N ASP A 294 -9.89 -20.00 6.30
CA ASP A 294 -8.58 -20.48 5.90
C ASP A 294 -8.71 -21.88 5.28
N ILE A 295 -7.62 -22.50 4.84
CA ILE A 295 -7.57 -23.67 3.94
C ILE A 295 -8.50 -24.86 4.31
N ASP A 296 -8.89 -25.01 5.56
CA ASP A 296 -9.69 -26.14 6.03
C ASP A 296 -11.16 -26.12 5.59
N TYR A 297 -11.64 -25.03 4.97
CA TYR A 297 -12.97 -25.04 4.35
C TYR A 297 -13.00 -25.86 3.07
N MET A 298 -11.85 -26.08 2.44
CA MET A 298 -11.70 -26.80 1.18
C MET A 298 -11.72 -28.30 1.40
N ASP A 299 -12.21 -29.06 0.42
CA ASP A 299 -12.11 -30.50 0.39
C ASP A 299 -10.68 -30.97 0.11
N GLY A 300 -9.97 -31.45 1.12
CA GLY A 300 -8.58 -31.85 1.02
C GLY A 300 -7.67 -30.76 0.44
N PHE A 301 -7.92 -29.51 0.81
CA PHE A 301 -7.22 -28.30 0.37
C PHE A 301 -7.26 -28.03 -1.15
N ARG A 302 -8.21 -28.63 -1.88
CA ARG A 302 -8.46 -28.33 -3.30
C ARG A 302 -9.16 -26.98 -3.46
N CYS A 303 -8.54 -26.05 -4.14
CA CYS A 303 -9.13 -24.74 -4.43
C CYS A 303 -10.50 -24.88 -5.13
N PHE A 304 -11.42 -23.94 -4.86
CA PHE A 304 -12.78 -23.92 -5.42
C PHE A 304 -13.66 -25.12 -5.03
N THR A 305 -13.34 -25.80 -3.91
CA THR A 305 -14.18 -26.89 -3.35
C THR A 305 -14.57 -26.55 -1.91
N TRP A 306 -15.56 -27.27 -1.41
CA TRP A 306 -16.00 -27.18 -0.02
C TRP A 306 -15.99 -28.55 0.64
N ASN A 307 -15.42 -28.62 1.83
CA ASN A 307 -15.50 -29.79 2.69
C ASN A 307 -16.94 -29.94 3.21
N LYS A 308 -17.68 -30.89 2.66
CA LYS A 308 -19.10 -31.08 2.97
C LYS A 308 -19.36 -31.66 4.37
N GLU A 309 -18.36 -32.23 5.01
CA GLU A 309 -18.46 -32.69 6.40
C GLU A 309 -18.47 -31.46 7.36
N TYR A 310 -17.62 -30.50 7.10
CA TYR A 310 -17.49 -29.30 7.94
C TYR A 310 -18.43 -28.17 7.53
N PHE A 311 -18.73 -28.07 6.25
CA PHE A 311 -19.58 -27.04 5.64
C PHE A 311 -20.61 -27.69 4.72
N PRO A 312 -21.67 -28.34 5.26
CA PRO A 312 -22.63 -29.10 4.45
C PRO A 312 -23.43 -28.23 3.47
N ASP A 313 -23.72 -26.99 3.84
CA ASP A 313 -24.41 -26.01 3.02
C ASP A 313 -23.75 -24.62 3.13
N PRO A 314 -22.65 -24.38 2.38
CA PRO A 314 -21.91 -23.12 2.46
C PRO A 314 -22.74 -21.91 2.03
N LYS A 315 -23.65 -22.07 1.07
CA LYS A 315 -24.52 -20.99 0.61
C LYS A 315 -25.45 -20.49 1.72
N ARG A 316 -26.07 -21.42 2.47
CA ARG A 316 -26.91 -21.09 3.63
C ARG A 316 -26.08 -20.40 4.72
N MET A 317 -24.91 -20.94 5.07
CA MET A 317 -24.03 -20.37 6.10
C MET A 317 -23.59 -18.95 5.72
N VAL A 318 -23.09 -18.73 4.49
CA VAL A 318 -22.66 -17.41 4.03
C VAL A 318 -23.81 -16.40 4.05
N LYS A 319 -25.02 -16.85 3.69
CA LYS A 319 -26.22 -16.01 3.78
C LYS A 319 -26.55 -15.64 5.23
N GLU A 320 -26.56 -16.60 6.16
CA GLU A 320 -26.84 -16.35 7.56
C GLU A 320 -25.81 -15.39 8.18
N LEU A 321 -24.52 -15.56 7.87
CA LEU A 321 -23.47 -14.62 8.28
C LEU A 321 -23.71 -13.22 7.70
N ALA A 322 -24.14 -13.12 6.44
CA ALA A 322 -24.45 -11.84 5.81
C ALA A 322 -25.68 -11.15 6.41
N ASP A 323 -26.70 -11.93 6.81
CA ASP A 323 -27.88 -11.42 7.52
C ASP A 323 -27.49 -10.82 8.90
N ASP A 324 -26.44 -11.38 9.55
CA ASP A 324 -25.83 -10.87 10.79
C ASP A 324 -24.76 -9.79 10.55
N GLY A 325 -24.62 -9.30 9.30
CA GLY A 325 -23.73 -8.20 8.90
C GLY A 325 -22.30 -8.62 8.58
N PHE A 326 -21.96 -9.93 8.57
CA PHE A 326 -20.60 -10.38 8.22
C PHE A 326 -20.43 -10.65 6.73
N LYS A 327 -19.26 -10.33 6.22
CA LYS A 327 -18.78 -10.64 4.88
C LYS A 327 -17.79 -11.80 4.98
N THR A 328 -18.12 -12.91 4.34
CA THR A 328 -17.24 -14.09 4.31
C THR A 328 -16.16 -13.89 3.26
N ILE A 329 -14.89 -14.09 3.64
CA ILE A 329 -13.72 -14.05 2.78
C ILE A 329 -13.06 -15.44 2.82
N VAL A 330 -12.62 -15.96 1.67
CA VAL A 330 -11.99 -17.28 1.59
C VAL A 330 -10.58 -17.21 1.02
N ILE A 331 -9.69 -18.08 1.49
CA ILE A 331 -8.35 -18.25 0.96
C ILE A 331 -8.39 -19.06 -0.34
N ILE A 332 -7.57 -18.70 -1.31
CA ILE A 332 -7.31 -19.44 -2.55
C ILE A 332 -5.81 -19.38 -2.86
N ASP A 333 -5.19 -20.56 -2.96
CA ASP A 333 -3.77 -20.73 -3.27
C ASP A 333 -3.53 -21.03 -4.76
N PRO A 334 -2.30 -20.86 -5.28
CA PRO A 334 -2.01 -21.16 -6.69
C PRO A 334 -1.80 -22.66 -6.98
N GLY A 335 -1.61 -23.49 -5.96
CA GLY A 335 -1.30 -24.92 -6.13
C GLY A 335 -2.55 -25.77 -6.44
N ILE A 336 -2.68 -26.24 -7.66
CA ILE A 336 -3.78 -27.11 -8.08
C ILE A 336 -3.36 -28.56 -7.90
N LYS A 337 -4.03 -29.28 -6.98
CA LYS A 337 -3.76 -30.67 -6.65
C LYS A 337 -3.78 -31.57 -7.90
N ILE A 338 -2.77 -32.41 -8.07
CA ILE A 338 -2.73 -33.45 -9.10
C ILE A 338 -3.70 -34.54 -8.71
N ASP A 339 -4.89 -34.51 -9.27
CA ASP A 339 -5.97 -35.44 -8.96
C ASP A 339 -6.91 -35.59 -10.17
N LYS A 340 -7.08 -36.80 -10.66
CA LYS A 340 -7.88 -37.10 -11.86
C LYS A 340 -9.38 -36.88 -11.67
N ASP A 341 -9.85 -36.89 -10.43
CA ASP A 341 -11.27 -36.70 -10.09
C ASP A 341 -11.58 -35.22 -9.76
N TYR A 342 -10.58 -34.34 -9.87
CA TYR A 342 -10.72 -32.90 -9.59
C TYR A 342 -10.83 -32.11 -10.91
N SER A 343 -12.02 -31.54 -11.14
CA SER A 343 -12.39 -30.87 -12.41
C SER A 343 -11.44 -29.73 -12.79
N VAL A 344 -11.05 -28.88 -11.81
CA VAL A 344 -10.12 -27.75 -12.06
C VAL A 344 -8.76 -28.26 -12.55
N TYR A 345 -8.29 -29.37 -12.02
CA TYR A 345 -7.07 -30.01 -12.50
C TYR A 345 -7.23 -30.57 -13.93
N GLN A 346 -8.34 -31.26 -14.22
CA GLN A 346 -8.62 -31.79 -15.55
C GLN A 346 -8.70 -30.68 -16.61
N GLU A 347 -9.46 -29.61 -16.31
CA GLU A 347 -9.54 -28.45 -17.22
C GLU A 347 -8.15 -27.83 -17.48
N GLY A 348 -7.31 -27.71 -16.42
CA GLY A 348 -5.96 -27.19 -16.56
C GLY A 348 -5.03 -28.05 -17.43
N ILE A 349 -5.18 -29.39 -17.35
CA ILE A 349 -4.44 -30.35 -18.20
C ILE A 349 -4.94 -30.32 -19.64
N ASP A 350 -6.26 -30.36 -19.83
CA ASP A 350 -6.88 -30.46 -21.17
C ASP A 350 -6.60 -29.21 -22.01
N ASN A 351 -6.43 -28.06 -21.38
CA ASN A 351 -6.16 -26.77 -22.03
C ASN A 351 -4.70 -26.30 -21.93
N ASP A 352 -3.81 -27.10 -21.35
CA ASP A 352 -2.38 -26.78 -21.21
C ASP A 352 -2.09 -25.49 -20.40
N TYR A 353 -2.80 -25.30 -19.29
CA TYR A 353 -2.77 -24.06 -18.50
C TYR A 353 -1.68 -24.00 -17.43
N PHE A 354 -0.97 -25.10 -17.18
CA PHE A 354 0.04 -25.17 -16.14
C PHE A 354 1.46 -24.85 -16.64
N CYS A 355 2.26 -24.22 -15.76
CA CYS A 355 3.66 -23.97 -16.00
C CYS A 355 4.43 -25.27 -16.35
N LYS A 356 5.41 -25.18 -17.25
CA LYS A 356 6.25 -26.31 -17.69
C LYS A 356 7.72 -26.09 -17.34
N ARG A 357 8.43 -27.19 -17.13
CA ARG A 357 9.90 -27.20 -17.12
C ARG A 357 10.45 -26.95 -18.53
N ALA A 358 11.69 -26.54 -18.63
CA ALA A 358 12.33 -26.27 -19.93
C ALA A 358 12.40 -27.50 -20.85
N ASP A 359 12.44 -28.72 -20.27
CA ASP A 359 12.47 -30.02 -20.96
C ASP A 359 11.08 -30.59 -21.27
N GLY A 360 10.00 -29.83 -20.93
CA GLY A 360 8.65 -30.10 -21.38
C GLY A 360 7.64 -30.57 -20.32
N PRO A 361 7.95 -31.30 -19.25
CA PRO A 361 6.98 -31.73 -18.24
C PRO A 361 6.37 -30.57 -17.48
N TYR A 362 5.14 -30.73 -16.99
CA TYR A 362 4.52 -29.76 -16.08
C TYR A 362 5.36 -29.57 -14.82
N MET A 363 5.47 -28.31 -14.38
CA MET A 363 6.07 -27.98 -13.08
C MET A 363 5.23 -28.62 -11.98
N LYS A 364 5.90 -29.40 -11.12
CA LYS A 364 5.33 -30.02 -9.93
C LYS A 364 5.98 -29.46 -8.68
N GLY A 365 5.17 -29.26 -7.65
CA GLY A 365 5.65 -28.85 -6.34
C GLY A 365 4.68 -29.29 -5.26
N LYS A 366 5.17 -29.43 -4.02
CA LYS A 366 4.31 -29.71 -2.86
C LYS A 366 3.89 -28.43 -2.20
N VAL A 367 2.60 -28.32 -1.92
CA VAL A 367 1.96 -27.35 -1.03
C VAL A 367 0.90 -28.07 -0.20
N TRP A 368 -0.06 -27.37 0.39
CA TRP A 368 -1.02 -27.95 1.35
C TRP A 368 -1.75 -29.22 0.85
N PRO A 369 -2.28 -29.31 -0.39
CA PRO A 369 -2.94 -30.53 -0.86
C PRO A 369 -1.99 -31.65 -1.26
N GLY A 370 -0.68 -31.46 -1.13
CA GLY A 370 0.37 -32.41 -1.57
C GLY A 370 0.99 -32.02 -2.92
N GLU A 371 1.16 -32.95 -3.85
CA GLU A 371 1.67 -32.63 -5.20
C GLU A 371 0.69 -31.83 -6.02
N CYS A 372 1.15 -30.70 -6.55
CA CYS A 372 0.38 -29.76 -7.34
C CYS A 372 1.05 -29.41 -8.65
N ASN A 373 0.24 -29.01 -9.63
CA ASN A 373 0.66 -28.18 -10.76
C ASN A 373 0.24 -26.72 -10.49
N PHE A 374 0.86 -25.78 -11.18
CA PHE A 374 0.68 -24.35 -10.96
C PHE A 374 0.30 -23.64 -12.25
N PRO A 375 -0.83 -22.90 -12.28
CA PRO A 375 -1.24 -22.15 -13.46
C PRO A 375 -0.20 -21.12 -13.91
N ASP A 376 -0.04 -20.92 -15.20
CA ASP A 376 0.78 -19.82 -15.73
C ASP A 376 -0.04 -18.54 -15.88
N TYR A 377 -0.20 -17.79 -14.80
CA TYR A 377 -0.96 -16.53 -14.79
C TYR A 377 -0.38 -15.45 -15.72
N THR A 378 0.78 -15.65 -16.32
CA THR A 378 1.32 -14.73 -17.32
C THR A 378 0.66 -14.95 -18.70
N ASN A 379 -0.05 -16.07 -18.88
CA ASN A 379 -0.86 -16.36 -20.07
C ASN A 379 -2.27 -15.74 -19.91
N PRO A 380 -2.73 -14.91 -20.88
CA PRO A 380 -4.07 -14.32 -20.85
C PRO A 380 -5.21 -15.33 -20.76
N ASP A 381 -5.11 -16.47 -21.47
CA ASP A 381 -6.14 -17.51 -21.44
C ASP A 381 -6.26 -18.18 -20.08
N VAL A 382 -5.12 -18.35 -19.38
CA VAL A 382 -5.08 -18.86 -18.01
C VAL A 382 -5.73 -17.88 -17.03
N ARG A 383 -5.48 -16.57 -17.21
CA ARG A 383 -6.16 -15.56 -16.38
C ARG A 383 -7.67 -15.56 -16.59
N GLU A 384 -8.14 -15.68 -17.84
CA GLU A 384 -9.58 -15.77 -18.14
C GLU A 384 -10.22 -17.02 -17.55
N TRP A 385 -9.57 -18.18 -17.68
CA TRP A 385 -10.00 -19.43 -17.08
C TRP A 385 -10.10 -19.29 -15.55
N TRP A 386 -9.02 -18.78 -14.90
CA TRP A 386 -8.98 -18.60 -13.46
C TRP A 386 -10.10 -17.67 -12.98
N ALA A 387 -10.32 -16.56 -13.68
CA ALA A 387 -11.42 -15.64 -13.39
C ALA A 387 -12.78 -16.34 -13.46
N GLY A 388 -12.97 -17.24 -14.41
CA GLY A 388 -14.19 -18.05 -14.57
C GLY A 388 -14.50 -18.94 -13.38
N LEU A 389 -13.48 -19.49 -12.69
CA LEU A 389 -13.65 -20.39 -11.55
C LEU A 389 -14.35 -19.75 -10.34
N PHE A 390 -14.33 -18.41 -10.24
CA PHE A 390 -14.99 -17.68 -9.15
C PHE A 390 -16.51 -17.61 -9.26
N LYS A 391 -17.12 -18.13 -10.33
CA LYS A 391 -18.57 -18.07 -10.55
C LYS A 391 -19.36 -18.66 -9.39
N GLU A 392 -19.00 -19.87 -8.95
CA GLU A 392 -19.68 -20.53 -7.85
C GLU A 392 -19.45 -19.80 -6.51
N LEU A 393 -18.20 -19.51 -6.16
CA LEU A 393 -17.85 -18.88 -4.89
C LEU A 393 -18.50 -17.51 -4.70
N ILE A 394 -18.37 -16.64 -5.69
CA ILE A 394 -18.84 -15.26 -5.62
C ILE A 394 -20.31 -15.13 -6.03
N GLY A 395 -20.65 -15.69 -7.21
CA GLY A 395 -21.96 -15.49 -7.82
C GLY A 395 -23.07 -16.34 -7.20
N GLU A 396 -22.78 -17.57 -6.80
CA GLU A 396 -23.81 -18.53 -6.36
C GLU A 396 -23.84 -18.70 -4.84
N ILE A 397 -22.68 -18.83 -4.19
CA ILE A 397 -22.55 -18.98 -2.73
C ILE A 397 -22.63 -17.63 -2.04
N GLY A 398 -22.05 -16.57 -2.65
CA GLY A 398 -22.14 -15.21 -2.15
C GLY A 398 -20.98 -14.75 -1.28
N VAL A 399 -19.83 -15.43 -1.36
CA VAL A 399 -18.54 -14.98 -0.76
C VAL A 399 -18.24 -13.55 -1.22
N LYS A 400 -17.72 -12.70 -0.33
CA LYS A 400 -17.56 -11.26 -0.58
C LYS A 400 -16.13 -10.83 -0.90
N GLY A 401 -15.16 -11.67 -0.59
CA GLY A 401 -13.76 -11.36 -0.88
C GLY A 401 -12.91 -12.61 -1.01
N VAL A 402 -11.75 -12.46 -1.61
CA VAL A 402 -10.79 -13.54 -1.83
C VAL A 402 -9.42 -13.15 -1.30
N TRP A 403 -8.78 -14.07 -0.61
CA TRP A 403 -7.43 -13.97 -0.11
C TRP A 403 -6.52 -14.91 -0.91
N ASN A 404 -5.60 -14.34 -1.72
CA ASN A 404 -4.56 -15.07 -2.41
C ASN A 404 -3.33 -15.23 -1.52
N ASP A 405 -3.01 -16.48 -1.17
CA ASP A 405 -1.84 -16.83 -0.39
C ASP A 405 -0.89 -17.72 -1.16
N MET A 406 0.30 -17.99 -0.64
CA MET A 406 1.33 -18.89 -1.20
C MET A 406 1.78 -18.54 -2.64
N ASN A 407 1.60 -17.32 -3.09
CA ASN A 407 1.72 -16.91 -4.50
C ASN A 407 3.00 -16.12 -4.85
N GLU A 408 4.10 -16.38 -4.16
CA GLU A 408 5.46 -15.88 -4.50
C GLU A 408 6.01 -16.43 -5.83
N PRO A 409 5.75 -17.67 -6.30
CA PRO A 409 5.01 -18.82 -5.78
C PRO A 409 5.80 -19.63 -4.73
N ALA A 410 5.12 -20.01 -3.64
CA ALA A 410 5.71 -20.88 -2.62
C ALA A 410 5.63 -22.36 -3.01
N VAL A 411 6.74 -23.08 -2.78
CA VAL A 411 6.84 -24.54 -2.92
C VAL A 411 7.57 -25.10 -1.71
N MET A 412 6.93 -26.02 -1.02
CA MET A 412 7.50 -26.66 0.15
C MET A 412 8.58 -27.70 -0.24
N GLU A 413 9.48 -27.99 0.71
CA GLU A 413 10.48 -29.06 0.59
C GLU A 413 11.51 -28.89 -0.57
N VAL A 414 11.65 -27.69 -1.13
CA VAL A 414 12.66 -27.40 -2.15
C VAL A 414 13.59 -26.26 -1.74
N PRO A 415 14.88 -26.30 -2.15
CA PRO A 415 15.77 -25.17 -1.93
C PRO A 415 15.21 -23.88 -2.59
N GLY A 416 15.24 -22.77 -1.85
CA GLY A 416 14.73 -21.49 -2.33
C GLY A 416 13.21 -21.33 -2.27
N LYS A 417 12.48 -22.37 -1.82
CA LYS A 417 11.02 -22.36 -1.58
C LYS A 417 10.17 -21.86 -2.76
N THR A 418 10.64 -22.01 -3.99
CA THR A 418 9.95 -21.56 -5.20
C THR A 418 10.27 -22.43 -6.41
N PHE A 419 9.78 -22.09 -7.58
CA PHE A 419 10.03 -22.82 -8.82
C PHE A 419 11.51 -22.79 -9.21
N PRO A 420 12.02 -23.87 -9.86
CA PRO A 420 13.30 -23.83 -10.52
C PRO A 420 13.39 -22.72 -11.57
N PRO A 421 14.58 -22.12 -11.77
CA PRO A 421 14.76 -20.98 -12.69
C PRO A 421 14.41 -21.29 -14.16
N ASP A 422 14.41 -22.55 -14.56
CA ASP A 422 14.16 -23.02 -15.92
C ASP A 422 12.66 -23.15 -16.28
N VAL A 423 11.76 -23.03 -15.31
CA VAL A 423 10.32 -23.06 -15.56
C VAL A 423 9.93 -21.98 -16.56
N ARG A 424 9.07 -22.35 -17.52
CA ARG A 424 8.65 -21.50 -18.64
C ARG A 424 7.32 -20.83 -18.34
N HIS A 425 7.22 -19.61 -18.83
CA HIS A 425 6.05 -18.75 -18.73
C HIS A 425 5.78 -18.11 -20.08
N ASP A 426 4.49 -17.89 -20.41
CA ASP A 426 4.05 -17.23 -21.65
C ASP A 426 4.43 -15.74 -21.71
N TYR A 427 4.34 -15.04 -20.57
CA TYR A 427 4.68 -13.62 -20.43
C TYR A 427 3.94 -12.71 -21.45
N ASP A 428 2.61 -12.89 -21.57
CA ASP A 428 1.76 -12.20 -22.54
C ASP A 428 2.30 -12.31 -24.00
N GLY A 429 2.58 -13.57 -24.43
CA GLY A 429 3.04 -13.90 -25.77
C GLY A 429 4.52 -13.63 -26.05
N ASN A 430 5.35 -13.39 -25.01
CA ASN A 430 6.80 -13.25 -25.11
C ASN A 430 7.51 -14.22 -24.14
N PRO A 431 7.53 -15.52 -24.44
CA PRO A 431 7.94 -16.57 -23.51
C PRO A 431 9.27 -16.31 -22.82
N CYS A 432 9.31 -16.58 -21.52
CA CYS A 432 10.50 -16.37 -20.71
C CYS A 432 10.71 -17.47 -19.66
N SER A 433 11.84 -17.41 -18.97
CA SER A 433 12.11 -18.28 -17.82
C SER A 433 11.50 -17.69 -16.54
N HIS A 434 11.36 -18.54 -15.52
CA HIS A 434 10.90 -18.13 -14.18
C HIS A 434 11.73 -17.02 -13.55
N ARG A 435 13.01 -16.92 -13.89
CA ARG A 435 13.87 -15.81 -13.45
C ARG A 435 13.31 -14.43 -13.76
N LYS A 436 12.62 -14.29 -14.91
CA LYS A 436 11.96 -13.04 -15.33
C LYS A 436 10.53 -12.93 -14.80
N ALA A 437 9.80 -14.03 -14.71
CA ALA A 437 8.38 -14.05 -14.35
C ALA A 437 8.11 -14.15 -12.84
N HIS A 438 9.09 -14.54 -12.04
CA HIS A 438 8.93 -14.84 -10.61
C HIS A 438 8.24 -13.70 -9.83
N ASN A 439 8.81 -12.51 -9.86
CA ASN A 439 8.33 -11.39 -9.05
C ASN A 439 6.92 -10.90 -9.44
N ILE A 440 6.44 -11.26 -10.65
CA ILE A 440 5.11 -10.83 -11.12
C ILE A 440 4.06 -11.94 -11.03
N TYR A 441 4.43 -13.15 -10.68
CA TYR A 441 3.53 -14.30 -10.64
C TYR A 441 2.33 -14.04 -9.71
N GLY A 442 2.59 -13.64 -8.47
CA GLY A 442 1.53 -13.31 -7.49
C GLY A 442 0.65 -12.15 -7.93
N THR A 443 1.24 -11.12 -8.54
CA THR A 443 0.47 -9.99 -9.10
C THR A 443 -0.47 -10.44 -10.22
N GLN A 444 -0.04 -11.35 -11.11
CA GLN A 444 -0.89 -11.83 -12.20
C GLN A 444 -2.00 -12.78 -11.69
N MET A 445 -1.74 -13.58 -10.66
CA MET A 445 -2.78 -14.32 -9.94
C MET A 445 -3.81 -13.38 -9.31
N ALA A 446 -3.36 -12.35 -8.57
CA ALA A 446 -4.24 -11.37 -7.95
C ALA A 446 -5.07 -10.60 -8.99
N ARG A 447 -4.50 -10.27 -10.14
CA ARG A 447 -5.22 -9.68 -11.28
C ARG A 447 -6.33 -10.60 -11.79
N ALA A 448 -6.03 -11.87 -12.06
CA ALA A 448 -7.00 -12.85 -12.53
C ALA A 448 -8.12 -13.06 -11.49
N THR A 449 -7.78 -13.12 -10.21
CA THR A 449 -8.72 -13.19 -9.09
C THR A 449 -9.61 -11.94 -9.04
N TYR A 450 -9.03 -10.75 -9.15
CA TYR A 450 -9.76 -9.48 -9.17
C TYR A 450 -10.75 -9.42 -10.34
N GLU A 451 -10.35 -9.82 -11.54
CA GLU A 451 -11.20 -9.84 -12.73
C GLU A 451 -12.39 -10.79 -12.53
N GLY A 452 -12.16 -11.95 -11.90
CA GLY A 452 -13.22 -12.91 -11.56
C GLY A 452 -14.17 -12.39 -10.49
N VAL A 453 -13.64 -11.90 -9.36
CA VAL A 453 -14.46 -11.33 -8.28
C VAL A 453 -15.28 -10.15 -8.79
N LYS A 454 -14.68 -9.23 -9.55
CA LYS A 454 -15.37 -8.09 -10.16
C LYS A 454 -16.51 -8.51 -11.08
N ARG A 455 -16.28 -9.51 -11.93
CA ARG A 455 -17.27 -10.05 -12.87
C ARG A 455 -18.50 -10.59 -12.15
N PHE A 456 -18.30 -11.43 -11.15
CA PHE A 456 -19.39 -12.15 -10.50
C PHE A 456 -20.00 -11.43 -9.30
N ALA A 457 -19.31 -10.43 -8.73
CA ALA A 457 -19.87 -9.57 -7.70
C ALA A 457 -20.65 -8.36 -8.27
N TYR A 458 -20.47 -8.02 -9.57
CA TYR A 458 -21.10 -6.83 -10.16
C TYR A 458 -22.60 -6.73 -9.83
N PRO A 459 -23.11 -5.57 -9.44
CA PRO A 459 -22.49 -4.23 -9.44
C PRO A 459 -21.69 -3.86 -8.16
N LYS A 460 -21.39 -4.82 -7.29
CA LYS A 460 -20.60 -4.60 -6.09
C LYS A 460 -19.11 -4.48 -6.41
N ARG A 461 -18.37 -3.74 -5.57
CA ARG A 461 -16.91 -3.56 -5.71
C ARG A 461 -16.18 -4.83 -5.24
N PRO A 462 -15.13 -5.28 -5.93
CA PRO A 462 -14.36 -6.45 -5.53
C PRO A 462 -13.52 -6.15 -4.29
N PHE A 463 -13.28 -7.19 -3.49
CA PHE A 463 -12.27 -7.18 -2.44
C PHE A 463 -11.36 -8.39 -2.60
N VAL A 464 -10.09 -8.11 -2.88
CA VAL A 464 -9.03 -9.11 -3.00
C VAL A 464 -7.87 -8.68 -2.11
N ILE A 465 -7.25 -9.64 -1.44
CA ILE A 465 -6.00 -9.45 -0.68
C ILE A 465 -4.97 -10.45 -1.16
N THR A 466 -3.70 -10.05 -1.29
CA THR A 466 -2.60 -10.91 -1.76
C THR A 466 -1.39 -10.84 -0.87
N ARG A 467 -0.70 -11.98 -0.69
CA ARG A 467 0.58 -12.03 0.02
C ARG A 467 1.72 -11.49 -0.84
N SER A 468 1.89 -12.04 -2.04
CA SER A 468 2.95 -11.63 -2.94
C SER A 468 2.47 -10.58 -3.95
N ALA A 469 3.33 -9.59 -4.21
CA ALA A 469 3.03 -8.49 -5.11
C ALA A 469 4.29 -7.88 -5.73
N TYR A 470 4.10 -7.30 -6.93
CA TYR A 470 5.05 -6.43 -7.63
C TYR A 470 4.47 -5.03 -7.77
N SER A 471 5.29 -4.03 -8.09
CA SER A 471 4.83 -2.67 -8.42
C SER A 471 3.63 -2.68 -9.37
N GLY A 472 2.60 -1.89 -9.08
CA GLY A 472 1.36 -1.86 -9.89
C GLY A 472 0.26 -2.82 -9.42
N ALA A 473 0.55 -3.72 -8.46
CA ALA A 473 -0.44 -4.66 -7.91
C ALA A 473 -1.60 -3.95 -7.21
N GLN A 474 -1.39 -2.73 -6.69
CA GLN A 474 -2.43 -1.93 -6.03
C GLN A 474 -3.67 -1.71 -6.90
N ARG A 475 -3.57 -1.82 -8.22
CA ARG A 475 -4.72 -1.74 -9.15
C ARG A 475 -5.74 -2.85 -8.94
N TYR A 476 -5.32 -3.97 -8.37
CA TYR A 476 -6.10 -5.20 -8.31
C TYR A 476 -6.36 -5.69 -6.89
N THR A 477 -5.54 -5.29 -5.91
CA THR A 477 -5.53 -5.97 -4.62
C THR A 477 -5.10 -5.06 -3.48
N SER A 478 -5.61 -5.35 -2.27
CA SER A 478 -5.01 -4.99 -0.99
C SER A 478 -3.92 -6.01 -0.60
N SER A 479 -3.21 -5.76 0.50
CA SER A 479 -2.13 -6.65 0.93
C SER A 479 -1.96 -6.66 2.46
N TRP A 480 -1.23 -7.66 2.96
CA TRP A 480 -0.70 -7.65 4.33
C TRP A 480 0.79 -7.99 4.31
N THR A 481 1.48 -7.83 5.41
CA THR A 481 2.95 -7.99 5.47
C THR A 481 3.41 -9.43 5.69
N GLY A 482 2.52 -10.43 5.54
CA GLY A 482 2.84 -11.85 5.66
C GLY A 482 2.93 -12.33 7.12
N ASP A 483 3.63 -13.46 7.33
CA ASP A 483 3.63 -14.27 8.54
C ASP A 483 4.59 -13.70 9.59
N ASN A 484 4.13 -12.70 10.32
CA ASN A 484 4.87 -12.03 11.39
C ASN A 484 4.82 -12.83 12.71
N ILE A 485 5.61 -12.43 13.71
CA ILE A 485 5.70 -13.09 15.02
C ILE A 485 4.98 -12.25 16.08
N ALA A 486 4.32 -12.90 17.03
CA ALA A 486 3.74 -12.27 18.20
C ALA A 486 4.83 -11.77 19.17
N SER A 487 5.47 -10.65 18.84
CA SER A 487 6.56 -10.07 19.61
C SER A 487 6.56 -8.55 19.58
N TRP A 488 7.17 -7.91 20.58
CA TRP A 488 7.35 -6.46 20.63
C TRP A 488 8.22 -5.95 19.47
N GLU A 489 9.22 -6.73 19.04
CA GLU A 489 10.01 -6.41 17.86
C GLU A 489 9.12 -6.34 16.61
N HIS A 490 8.20 -7.30 16.45
CA HIS A 490 7.28 -7.32 15.31
C HIS A 490 6.17 -6.28 15.40
N LEU A 491 5.79 -5.82 16.58
CA LEU A 491 4.92 -4.65 16.72
C LEU A 491 5.61 -3.40 16.15
N TRP A 492 6.91 -3.22 16.44
CA TRP A 492 7.70 -2.16 15.84
C TRP A 492 7.84 -2.34 14.31
N VAL A 493 8.14 -3.56 13.85
CA VAL A 493 8.24 -3.91 12.43
C VAL A 493 6.93 -3.61 11.71
N ALA A 494 5.78 -4.00 12.27
CA ALA A 494 4.45 -3.70 11.74
C ALA A 494 4.23 -2.21 11.51
N ASN A 495 4.60 -1.38 12.49
CA ASN A 495 4.52 0.08 12.39
C ASN A 495 5.35 0.63 11.22
N VAL A 496 6.57 0.12 11.02
CA VAL A 496 7.47 0.62 9.97
C VAL A 496 7.08 0.11 8.58
N GLN A 497 6.74 -1.19 8.46
CA GLN A 497 6.41 -1.82 7.17
C GLN A 497 5.20 -1.16 6.51
N VAL A 498 4.11 -0.94 7.27
CA VAL A 498 2.89 -0.34 6.70
C VAL A 498 3.13 1.10 6.23
N GLN A 499 3.88 1.90 6.98
CA GLN A 499 4.28 3.24 6.54
C GLN A 499 5.06 3.19 5.22
N ARG A 500 6.03 2.27 5.12
CA ARG A 500 6.86 2.07 3.93
C ARG A 500 6.04 1.62 2.72
N MET A 501 5.13 0.67 2.91
CA MET A 501 4.22 0.21 1.86
C MET A 501 3.35 1.35 1.33
N CYS A 502 2.85 2.22 2.22
CA CYS A 502 2.04 3.37 1.83
C CYS A 502 2.78 4.34 0.90
N ILE A 503 4.04 4.70 1.21
CA ILE A 503 4.84 5.58 0.34
C ILE A 503 5.43 4.86 -0.88
N SER A 504 5.32 3.54 -0.95
CA SER A 504 5.69 2.72 -2.11
C SER A 504 4.50 2.43 -3.05
N GLY A 505 3.38 3.17 -2.91
CA GLY A 505 2.21 3.09 -3.78
C GLY A 505 1.16 2.06 -3.38
N MET A 506 1.43 1.19 -2.40
CA MET A 506 0.52 0.13 -1.94
C MET A 506 -0.10 0.50 -0.58
N SER A 507 -0.93 1.53 -0.57
CA SER A 507 -1.46 2.05 0.70
C SER A 507 -2.53 1.18 1.36
N PHE A 508 -3.26 0.34 0.62
CA PHE A 508 -4.23 -0.58 1.23
C PHE A 508 -3.53 -1.82 1.79
N THR A 509 -2.75 -1.60 2.84
CA THR A 509 -1.91 -2.62 3.49
C THR A 509 -2.10 -2.59 5.01
N GLY A 510 -1.94 -3.75 5.66
CA GLY A 510 -1.90 -3.92 7.11
C GLY A 510 -0.98 -5.05 7.51
N THR A 511 -1.03 -5.45 8.78
CA THR A 511 -0.29 -6.60 9.32
C THR A 511 -1.25 -7.56 9.98
N ASP A 512 -0.84 -8.78 10.25
CA ASP A 512 -1.58 -9.67 11.13
C ASP A 512 -1.47 -9.13 12.56
N ILE A 513 -2.60 -8.58 13.05
CA ILE A 513 -2.68 -7.97 14.38
C ILE A 513 -2.55 -9.07 15.43
N GLY A 514 -1.65 -8.89 16.37
CA GLY A 514 -1.33 -9.87 17.41
C GLY A 514 -0.15 -10.78 17.05
N GLY A 515 0.19 -10.89 15.77
CA GLY A 515 1.21 -11.80 15.24
C GLY A 515 0.61 -13.12 14.76
N PHE A 516 1.08 -13.61 13.59
CA PHE A 516 0.64 -14.87 13.01
C PHE A 516 1.28 -16.06 13.73
N ALA A 517 2.59 -16.05 13.87
CA ALA A 517 3.34 -17.07 14.61
C ALA A 517 3.42 -16.71 16.10
N GLU A 518 3.44 -17.70 16.94
CA GLU A 518 3.47 -17.59 18.40
C GLU A 518 2.22 -16.94 19.00
N GLN A 519 2.18 -16.78 20.32
CA GLN A 519 1.03 -16.21 21.02
C GLN A 519 1.43 -14.93 21.74
N PRO A 520 0.69 -13.83 21.54
CA PRO A 520 0.95 -12.59 22.27
C PRO A 520 0.49 -12.69 23.73
N THR A 521 1.13 -11.91 24.59
CA THR A 521 0.54 -11.57 25.89
C THR A 521 -0.67 -10.64 25.70
N GLY A 522 -1.54 -10.55 26.71
CA GLY A 522 -2.69 -9.62 26.66
C GLY A 522 -2.26 -8.16 26.41
N GLU A 523 -1.16 -7.70 27.05
CA GLU A 523 -0.63 -6.36 26.82
C GLU A 523 -0.15 -6.17 25.36
N LEU A 524 0.61 -7.11 24.81
CA LEU A 524 1.10 -7.03 23.43
C LEU A 524 -0.08 -7.00 22.45
N TYR A 525 -1.09 -7.84 22.64
CA TYR A 525 -2.29 -7.83 21.81
C TYR A 525 -3.03 -6.49 21.90
N ALA A 526 -3.22 -5.96 23.12
CA ALA A 526 -3.85 -4.66 23.34
C ALA A 526 -3.11 -3.53 22.61
N ARG A 527 -1.77 -3.49 22.71
CA ARG A 527 -0.94 -2.50 22.00
C ARG A 527 -0.99 -2.69 20.49
N TRP A 528 -1.10 -3.93 20.02
CA TRP A 528 -1.19 -4.19 18.56
C TRP A 528 -2.55 -3.78 17.99
N ILE A 529 -3.65 -4.04 18.72
CA ILE A 529 -4.98 -3.52 18.33
C ILE A 529 -4.98 -1.99 18.29
N GLN A 530 -4.37 -1.32 19.27
CA GLN A 530 -4.25 0.15 19.29
C GLN A 530 -3.58 0.68 18.03
N LEU A 531 -2.48 0.05 17.58
CA LEU A 531 -1.81 0.39 16.33
C LEU A 531 -2.65 -0.03 15.12
N GLY A 532 -3.11 -1.28 15.10
CA GLY A 532 -3.73 -1.93 13.93
C GLY A 532 -5.02 -1.27 13.46
N VAL A 533 -5.78 -0.61 14.37
CA VAL A 533 -7.00 0.13 13.98
C VAL A 533 -6.70 1.37 13.12
N PHE A 534 -5.45 1.81 13.07
CA PHE A 534 -4.98 2.87 12.18
C PHE A 534 -4.32 2.34 10.90
N HIS A 535 -4.09 1.03 10.78
CA HIS A 535 -3.68 0.46 9.50
C HIS A 535 -4.82 0.53 8.48
N PRO A 536 -4.55 0.82 7.21
CA PRO A 536 -5.57 0.85 6.17
C PRO A 536 -6.34 -0.47 6.05
N PHE A 537 -5.64 -1.60 6.03
CA PHE A 537 -6.21 -2.94 6.20
C PHE A 537 -6.09 -3.37 7.67
N CYS A 538 -7.20 -3.79 8.28
CA CYS A 538 -7.28 -4.06 9.73
C CYS A 538 -7.85 -5.45 9.98
N ARG A 539 -6.95 -6.43 10.19
CA ARG A 539 -7.31 -7.84 10.40
C ARG A 539 -6.47 -8.43 11.54
N THR A 540 -7.12 -9.09 12.49
CA THR A 540 -6.45 -10.06 13.37
C THR A 540 -6.35 -11.41 12.64
N HIS A 541 -5.16 -12.01 12.65
CA HIS A 541 -4.93 -13.35 12.11
C HIS A 541 -3.83 -14.07 12.89
N SER A 542 -4.05 -15.38 13.15
CA SER A 542 -3.11 -16.23 13.88
C SER A 542 -3.05 -17.62 13.27
N SER A 543 -1.91 -18.31 13.46
CA SER A 543 -1.73 -19.67 12.94
C SER A 543 -2.61 -20.73 13.63
N GLY A 544 -3.22 -20.38 14.78
CA GLY A 544 -4.05 -21.32 15.55
C GLY A 544 -3.28 -22.42 16.28
N HIS A 545 -1.99 -22.60 16.01
CA HIS A 545 -1.16 -23.63 16.69
C HIS A 545 -0.66 -23.16 18.04
N HIS A 546 -0.73 -21.87 18.34
CA HIS A 546 -0.18 -21.23 19.53
C HIS A 546 -1.25 -20.64 20.45
N GLY A 547 -2.53 -20.77 20.11
CA GLY A 547 -3.66 -20.27 20.88
C GLY A 547 -4.55 -19.31 20.09
N ASP A 548 -5.57 -18.85 20.76
CA ASP A 548 -6.61 -17.99 20.19
C ASP A 548 -6.24 -16.50 20.35
N GLN A 549 -6.63 -15.67 19.38
CA GLN A 549 -6.36 -14.23 19.38
C GLN A 549 -7.61 -13.40 19.07
N GLU A 550 -8.79 -13.91 19.30
CA GLU A 550 -10.01 -13.10 19.29
C GLU A 550 -9.95 -12.07 20.43
N PRO A 551 -10.59 -10.90 20.31
CA PRO A 551 -10.52 -9.84 21.31
C PRO A 551 -10.87 -10.22 22.75
N TRP A 552 -11.56 -11.34 22.94
CA TRP A 552 -12.04 -11.85 24.24
C TRP A 552 -11.26 -13.04 24.79
N THR A 553 -10.15 -13.44 24.18
CA THR A 553 -9.40 -14.64 24.61
C THR A 553 -8.38 -14.40 25.71
N PHE A 554 -8.16 -13.14 26.04
CA PHE A 554 -7.31 -12.72 27.15
C PHE A 554 -8.17 -12.46 28.41
N ASP A 555 -8.04 -11.31 29.01
CA ASP A 555 -8.87 -10.88 30.13
C ASP A 555 -9.90 -9.81 29.74
N ASP A 556 -10.82 -9.48 30.64
CA ASP A 556 -11.87 -8.48 30.40
C ASP A 556 -11.28 -7.09 30.08
N SER A 557 -10.15 -6.73 30.68
CA SER A 557 -9.47 -5.44 30.42
C SER A 557 -8.99 -5.35 28.97
N VAL A 558 -8.36 -6.41 28.46
CA VAL A 558 -7.93 -6.49 27.06
C VAL A 558 -9.13 -6.45 26.10
N THR A 559 -10.22 -7.14 26.47
CA THR A 559 -11.49 -7.10 25.72
C THR A 559 -12.04 -5.68 25.61
N ASP A 560 -12.04 -4.94 26.71
CA ASP A 560 -12.53 -3.55 26.76
C ASP A 560 -11.62 -2.61 25.95
N ILE A 561 -10.31 -2.79 26.01
CA ILE A 561 -9.34 -2.04 25.21
C ILE A 561 -9.57 -2.33 23.71
N ALA A 562 -9.69 -3.58 23.32
CA ALA A 562 -9.95 -3.96 21.94
C ALA A 562 -11.27 -3.34 21.43
N ARG A 563 -12.36 -3.46 22.23
CA ARG A 563 -13.64 -2.83 21.91
C ARG A 563 -13.53 -1.31 21.76
N LYS A 564 -12.84 -0.61 22.67
CA LYS A 564 -12.61 0.83 22.65
C LYS A 564 -11.94 1.27 21.34
N PHE A 565 -10.87 0.61 20.93
CA PHE A 565 -10.11 1.01 19.74
C PHE A 565 -10.76 0.56 18.43
N ILE A 566 -11.40 -0.61 18.39
CA ILE A 566 -12.21 -1.01 17.23
C ILE A 566 -13.39 -0.04 17.05
N ASN A 567 -14.09 0.34 18.12
CA ASN A 567 -15.13 1.36 18.09
C ASN A 567 -14.61 2.70 17.54
N LEU A 568 -13.39 3.10 17.93
CA LEU A 568 -12.77 4.32 17.40
C LEU A 568 -12.59 4.23 15.88
N ARG A 569 -12.13 3.07 15.35
CA ARG A 569 -12.02 2.87 13.90
C ARG A 569 -13.36 3.05 13.19
N TYR A 570 -14.44 2.45 13.71
CA TYR A 570 -15.76 2.58 13.09
C TYR A 570 -16.28 4.01 13.12
N ARG A 571 -16.02 4.74 14.19
CA ARG A 571 -16.33 6.16 14.25
C ARG A 571 -15.52 6.99 13.24
N LEU A 572 -14.29 6.63 12.97
CA LEU A 572 -13.39 7.31 12.01
C LEU A 572 -13.55 6.83 10.56
N LEU A 573 -14.46 5.90 10.27
CA LEU A 573 -14.67 5.41 8.90
C LEU A 573 -14.91 6.53 7.87
N PRO A 574 -15.69 7.62 8.13
CA PRO A 574 -15.86 8.69 7.13
C PRO A 574 -14.55 9.44 6.85
N TYR A 575 -13.69 9.60 7.85
CA TYR A 575 -12.35 10.16 7.67
C TYR A 575 -11.45 9.22 6.87
N LEU A 576 -11.39 7.92 7.22
CA LEU A 576 -10.62 6.90 6.51
C LEU A 576 -11.09 6.74 5.05
N TYR A 577 -12.41 6.76 4.80
CA TYR A 577 -12.97 6.63 3.47
C TYR A 577 -12.66 7.85 2.58
N THR A 578 -12.65 9.05 3.18
CA THR A 578 -12.21 10.27 2.52
C THR A 578 -10.75 10.16 2.07
N MET A 579 -9.87 9.61 2.91
CA MET A 579 -8.47 9.38 2.56
C MET A 579 -8.32 8.35 1.44
N PHE A 580 -9.13 7.27 1.45
CA PHE A 580 -9.16 6.31 0.36
C PHE A 580 -9.59 6.94 -0.97
N TYR A 581 -10.58 7.81 -0.94
CA TYR A 581 -10.97 8.55 -2.14
C TYR A 581 -9.81 9.41 -2.68
N GLU A 582 -9.06 10.08 -1.80
CA GLU A 582 -7.87 10.84 -2.22
C GLU A 582 -6.74 9.94 -2.74
N TYR A 583 -6.55 8.76 -2.15
CA TYR A 583 -5.61 7.75 -2.66
C TYR A 583 -6.01 7.28 -4.06
N VAL A 584 -7.26 6.94 -4.29
CA VAL A 584 -7.79 6.57 -5.61
C VAL A 584 -7.67 7.69 -6.66
N LYS A 585 -7.80 8.94 -6.24
CA LYS A 585 -7.72 10.09 -7.17
C LYS A 585 -6.31 10.61 -7.42
N LYS A 586 -5.41 10.49 -6.44
CA LYS A 586 -4.11 11.18 -6.48
C LYS A 586 -2.93 10.29 -6.07
N GLY A 587 -3.16 9.04 -5.66
CA GLY A 587 -2.11 8.20 -5.09
C GLY A 587 -1.59 8.68 -3.72
N THR A 588 -2.32 9.54 -3.01
CA THR A 588 -1.92 10.08 -1.71
C THR A 588 -1.82 8.95 -0.68
N PRO A 589 -0.68 8.74 0.01
CA PRO A 589 -0.55 7.70 1.02
C PRO A 589 -1.52 7.87 2.19
N LEU A 590 -2.07 6.76 2.70
CA LEU A 590 -2.97 6.75 3.85
C LEU A 590 -2.21 6.93 5.17
N LEU A 591 -1.08 6.23 5.33
CA LEU A 591 -0.11 6.48 6.39
C LEU A 591 1.09 7.20 5.83
N LYS A 592 1.56 8.20 6.55
CA LYS A 592 2.69 9.04 6.13
C LYS A 592 3.76 9.01 7.22
N PRO A 593 4.97 8.49 6.91
CA PRO A 593 6.12 8.71 7.79
C PRO A 593 6.30 10.21 8.06
N LEU A 594 6.86 10.58 9.19
CA LEU A 594 7.03 12.00 9.52
C LEU A 594 7.88 12.76 8.49
N VAL A 595 8.86 12.10 7.88
CA VAL A 595 9.65 12.70 6.79
C VAL A 595 8.81 13.03 5.54
N TYR A 596 7.79 12.25 5.24
CA TYR A 596 6.85 12.57 4.16
C TYR A 596 5.97 13.77 4.51
N PHE A 597 5.61 13.90 5.77
CA PHE A 597 4.77 15.00 6.28
C PHE A 597 5.55 16.33 6.35
N ASP A 598 6.81 16.30 6.78
CA ASP A 598 7.69 17.46 6.90
C ASP A 598 9.14 17.10 6.56
N GLN A 599 9.46 17.00 5.27
CA GLN A 599 10.80 16.64 4.77
C GLN A 599 11.85 17.74 5.01
N GLU A 600 11.43 18.96 5.32
CA GLU A 600 12.35 20.07 5.61
C GLU A 600 12.91 20.02 7.02
N ASP A 601 12.25 19.29 7.92
CA ASP A 601 12.69 19.11 9.28
C ASP A 601 13.59 17.87 9.41
N ALA A 602 14.90 18.09 9.61
CA ALA A 602 15.87 17.00 9.73
C ALA A 602 15.58 16.02 10.90
N GLN A 603 14.79 16.45 11.91
CA GLN A 603 14.38 15.57 13.00
C GLN A 603 13.47 14.43 12.53
N THR A 604 12.76 14.60 11.41
CA THR A 604 11.84 13.60 10.87
C THR A 604 12.53 12.50 10.05
N HIS A 605 13.75 12.73 9.53
CA HIS A 605 14.41 11.87 8.55
C HIS A 605 14.75 10.46 9.07
N TYR A 606 14.88 10.30 10.37
CA TYR A 606 15.19 9.01 11.01
C TYR A 606 14.08 8.53 11.96
N ARG A 607 12.90 9.16 11.93
CA ARG A 607 11.76 8.75 12.77
C ARG A 607 11.00 7.60 12.12
N THR A 608 10.73 6.58 12.92
CA THR A 608 9.98 5.39 12.50
C THR A 608 8.85 5.04 13.45
N ASP A 609 8.81 5.66 14.62
CA ASP A 609 7.95 5.27 15.72
C ASP A 609 6.60 5.97 15.68
N GLU A 610 6.52 7.13 15.02
CA GLU A 610 5.31 7.91 14.82
C GLU A 610 4.97 8.03 13.34
N PHE A 611 3.69 8.23 13.03
CA PHE A 611 3.23 8.52 11.68
C PHE A 611 1.99 9.40 11.67
N ILE A 612 1.72 10.00 10.53
CA ILE A 612 0.47 10.73 10.29
C ILE A 612 -0.53 9.79 9.61
N PHE A 613 -1.67 9.57 10.26
CA PHE A 613 -2.83 8.92 9.69
C PHE A 613 -3.66 9.95 8.92
N GLY A 614 -3.74 9.76 7.61
CA GLY A 614 -4.34 10.74 6.71
C GLY A 614 -3.55 12.04 6.62
N HIS A 615 -4.19 13.14 6.93
CA HIS A 615 -3.58 14.47 6.88
C HIS A 615 -3.38 15.11 8.25
N HIS A 616 -4.08 14.61 9.28
CA HIS A 616 -4.31 15.41 10.48
C HIS A 616 -4.10 14.70 11.80
N ILE A 617 -4.00 13.36 11.85
CA ILE A 617 -3.86 12.63 13.10
C ILE A 617 -2.44 12.08 13.22
N LEU A 618 -1.70 12.55 14.21
CA LEU A 618 -0.41 11.98 14.61
C LEU A 618 -0.69 10.78 15.52
N VAL A 619 -0.20 9.62 15.13
CA VAL A 619 -0.32 8.35 15.86
C VAL A 619 1.04 7.98 16.42
N CYS A 620 1.09 7.75 17.73
CA CYS A 620 2.32 7.48 18.48
C CYS A 620 2.18 6.17 19.27
N PRO A 621 2.31 4.99 18.62
CA PRO A 621 2.10 3.70 19.26
C PRO A 621 3.12 3.44 20.38
N ILE A 622 2.70 2.71 21.40
CA ILE A 622 3.58 2.19 22.45
C ILE A 622 4.17 0.87 21.94
N LEU A 623 5.49 0.81 21.87
CA LEU A 623 6.22 -0.28 21.20
C LEU A 623 7.13 -1.07 22.16
N GLU A 624 7.00 -0.85 23.46
CA GLU A 624 7.79 -1.52 24.50
C GLU A 624 6.88 -2.06 25.61
N PRO A 625 7.25 -3.21 26.21
CA PRO A 625 6.45 -3.83 27.27
C PRO A 625 6.47 -2.99 28.55
N ASN A 626 5.36 -3.04 29.29
CA ASN A 626 5.17 -2.36 30.58
C ASN A 626 5.41 -0.84 30.56
N ALA A 627 5.43 -0.21 29.39
CA ALA A 627 5.64 1.21 29.26
C ALA A 627 4.42 2.00 29.80
N LYS A 628 4.71 3.05 30.59
CA LYS A 628 3.73 3.99 31.14
C LYS A 628 3.63 5.29 30.36
N GLY A 629 4.23 5.34 29.21
CA GLY A 629 4.36 6.48 28.32
C GLY A 629 5.57 6.32 27.42
N ARG A 630 5.80 7.32 26.61
CA ARG A 630 7.00 7.34 25.73
C ARG A 630 7.45 8.75 25.40
N ARG A 631 8.70 8.88 24.98
CA ARG A 631 9.18 10.05 24.24
C ARG A 631 8.69 9.95 22.80
N MET A 632 8.19 11.04 22.27
CA MET A 632 7.75 11.14 20.89
C MET A 632 8.09 12.49 20.31
N TYR A 633 8.21 12.58 19.00
CA TYR A 633 8.38 13.81 18.27
C TYR A 633 7.04 14.31 17.75
N VAL A 634 6.62 15.49 18.17
CA VAL A 634 5.46 16.18 17.61
C VAL A 634 5.93 17.11 16.51
N PRO A 635 5.49 16.94 15.24
CA PRO A 635 5.89 17.83 14.15
C PRO A 635 5.54 19.29 14.40
N ARG A 636 6.20 20.21 13.68
CA ARG A 636 6.01 21.65 13.82
C ARG A 636 4.54 22.06 13.68
N GLY A 637 4.12 23.06 14.45
CA GLY A 637 2.73 23.59 14.54
C GLY A 637 2.10 23.31 15.88
N GLN A 638 0.83 23.70 16.01
CA GLN A 638 0.03 23.39 17.19
C GLN A 638 -0.81 22.14 16.96
N TRP A 639 -0.86 21.30 17.99
CA TRP A 639 -1.62 20.05 18.01
C TRP A 639 -2.55 20.00 19.22
N TYR A 640 -3.56 19.16 19.16
CA TYR A 640 -4.47 18.88 20.26
C TYR A 640 -4.36 17.42 20.64
N ASN A 641 -4.15 17.12 21.93
CA ASN A 641 -4.29 15.76 22.41
C ASN A 641 -5.72 15.26 22.12
N TYR A 642 -5.83 14.13 21.42
CA TYR A 642 -7.13 13.61 21.00
C TYR A 642 -8.04 13.28 22.20
N TRP A 643 -7.47 12.83 23.31
CA TRP A 643 -8.22 12.39 24.47
C TRP A 643 -8.59 13.53 25.41
N THR A 644 -7.62 14.38 25.77
CA THR A 644 -7.84 15.48 26.74
C THR A 644 -8.27 16.79 26.09
N LYS A 645 -8.14 16.92 24.78
CA LYS A 645 -8.36 18.15 24.00
C LYS A 645 -7.41 19.31 24.35
N GLU A 646 -6.40 19.09 25.17
CA GLU A 646 -5.40 20.06 25.49
C GLU A 646 -4.47 20.35 24.32
N THR A 647 -4.00 21.59 24.23
CA THR A 647 -3.07 22.02 23.19
C THR A 647 -1.65 21.57 23.47
N VAL A 648 -0.93 21.18 22.42
CA VAL A 648 0.46 20.76 22.46
C VAL A 648 1.26 21.50 21.38
N GLN A 649 2.33 22.17 21.78
CA GLN A 649 3.22 22.85 20.84
C GLN A 649 4.23 21.85 20.28
N GLY A 650 4.23 21.68 18.94
CA GLY A 650 5.14 20.80 18.22
C GLY A 650 6.51 21.42 17.91
N GLY A 651 7.31 20.72 17.10
CA GLY A 651 8.70 21.06 16.76
C GLY A 651 9.72 20.54 17.77
N LYS A 652 9.33 19.63 18.67
CA LYS A 652 10.21 19.08 19.72
C LYS A 652 9.80 17.69 20.17
N GLU A 653 10.76 17.01 20.80
CA GLU A 653 10.46 15.80 21.57
C GLU A 653 9.80 16.16 22.91
N GLN A 654 8.88 15.32 23.34
CA GLN A 654 8.25 15.39 24.63
C GLN A 654 7.84 14.01 25.14
N TRP A 655 7.74 13.90 26.45
CA TRP A 655 7.20 12.73 27.10
C TRP A 655 5.68 12.82 27.16
N VAL A 656 5.00 11.70 26.88
CA VAL A 656 3.55 11.57 27.03
C VAL A 656 3.25 10.30 27.80
N ASP A 657 2.49 10.44 28.85
CA ASP A 657 2.00 9.32 29.64
C ASP A 657 0.95 8.54 28.84
N ALA A 658 0.99 7.21 28.96
CA ALA A 658 0.03 6.33 28.32
C ALA A 658 -0.08 5.01 29.09
N ASP A 659 -1.17 4.85 29.82
CA ASP A 659 -1.54 3.56 30.38
C ASP A 659 -1.89 2.55 29.30
N VAL A 660 -2.02 1.26 29.66
CA VAL A 660 -2.27 0.18 28.70
C VAL A 660 -3.55 0.37 27.88
N ASP A 661 -4.54 1.05 28.41
CA ASP A 661 -5.83 1.36 27.78
C ASP A 661 -5.82 2.63 26.90
N SER A 662 -4.65 3.28 26.77
CA SER A 662 -4.51 4.50 25.99
C SER A 662 -3.29 4.44 25.08
N MET A 663 -3.37 5.18 23.96
CA MET A 663 -2.28 5.43 23.02
C MET A 663 -2.24 6.92 22.71
N PRO A 664 -1.08 7.58 22.76
CA PRO A 664 -0.98 8.99 22.40
C PRO A 664 -1.42 9.25 20.97
N LEU A 665 -2.44 10.08 20.83
CA LEU A 665 -3.00 10.56 19.57
C LEU A 665 -3.12 12.07 19.62
N PHE A 666 -2.76 12.73 18.52
CA PHE A 666 -2.85 14.19 18.41
C PHE A 666 -3.49 14.58 17.11
N VAL A 667 -4.35 15.59 17.16
CA VAL A 667 -4.99 16.17 15.99
C VAL A 667 -4.38 17.51 15.71
N LYS A 668 -4.02 17.75 14.44
CA LYS A 668 -3.45 19.03 14.02
C LYS A 668 -4.49 20.14 14.15
N GLU A 669 -4.04 21.33 14.58
CA GLU A 669 -4.90 22.52 14.55
C GLU A 669 -5.53 22.77 13.18
N GLY A 670 -6.70 23.34 13.13
CA GLY A 670 -7.43 23.65 11.89
C GLY A 670 -8.00 22.40 11.20
N THR A 671 -8.23 21.33 11.95
CA THR A 671 -8.84 20.08 11.44
C THR A 671 -10.33 20.06 11.72
N ILE A 672 -11.12 19.58 10.76
CA ILE A 672 -12.46 19.01 11.02
C ILE A 672 -12.35 17.50 10.86
N LEU A 673 -12.64 16.77 11.92
CA LEU A 673 -12.61 15.32 11.96
C LEU A 673 -14.04 14.76 11.96
N PRO A 674 -14.53 14.23 10.81
CA PRO A 674 -15.86 13.66 10.73
C PRO A 674 -15.90 12.28 11.40
N LYS A 675 -17.02 12.00 12.08
CA LYS A 675 -17.29 10.71 12.74
C LYS A 675 -18.70 10.25 12.46
N TYR A 676 -18.85 8.95 12.21
CA TYR A 676 -20.17 8.31 12.17
C TYR A 676 -20.64 7.87 13.56
N PRO A 677 -21.94 7.65 13.77
CA PRO A 677 -22.43 6.96 14.92
C PRO A 677 -21.82 5.55 15.00
N LEU A 678 -21.72 5.03 16.21
CA LEU A 678 -21.18 3.68 16.42
C LEU A 678 -22.12 2.63 15.85
N GLN A 679 -21.59 1.74 15.04
CA GLN A 679 -22.29 0.59 14.47
C GLN A 679 -21.45 -0.67 14.59
N GLN A 680 -22.11 -1.85 14.61
CA GLN A 680 -21.43 -3.14 14.76
C GLN A 680 -20.87 -3.68 13.44
N TYR A 681 -21.34 -3.17 12.32
CA TYR A 681 -20.84 -3.43 10.97
C TYR A 681 -21.27 -2.29 10.04
N VAL A 682 -20.58 -2.13 8.96
CA VAL A 682 -20.91 -1.12 7.94
C VAL A 682 -22.29 -1.40 7.33
N GLY A 683 -23.17 -0.41 7.42
CA GLY A 683 -24.54 -0.51 6.93
C GLY A 683 -25.57 -1.08 7.91
N GLU A 684 -25.18 -1.23 9.20
CA GLU A 684 -26.15 -1.59 10.27
C GLU A 684 -27.18 -0.48 10.48
N LEU A 685 -26.72 0.76 10.45
CA LEU A 685 -27.56 1.93 10.71
C LEU A 685 -27.60 2.83 9.46
N GLU A 686 -28.76 3.43 9.21
CA GLU A 686 -28.83 4.61 8.38
C GLU A 686 -28.20 5.79 9.14
N ILE A 687 -27.32 6.54 8.47
CA ILE A 687 -26.62 7.65 9.11
C ILE A 687 -27.55 8.86 9.12
N GLU A 688 -28.15 9.16 10.26
CA GLU A 688 -29.09 10.27 10.44
C GLU A 688 -28.38 11.57 10.86
N GLN A 689 -27.17 11.46 11.41
CA GLN A 689 -26.36 12.59 11.87
C GLN A 689 -24.88 12.29 11.74
N VAL A 690 -24.10 13.28 11.32
CA VAL A 690 -22.63 13.22 11.35
C VAL A 690 -22.09 14.11 12.45
N GLU A 691 -21.15 13.58 13.23
CA GLU A 691 -20.40 14.33 14.23
C GLU A 691 -19.14 14.93 13.59
N LEU A 692 -18.90 16.21 13.83
CA LEU A 692 -17.71 16.94 13.40
C LEU A 692 -16.94 17.45 14.61
N GLU A 693 -15.77 16.88 14.92
CA GLU A 693 -14.84 17.51 15.86
C GLU A 693 -14.04 18.59 15.12
N VAL A 694 -14.22 19.84 15.51
CA VAL A 694 -13.66 21.01 14.86
C VAL A 694 -12.60 21.63 15.76
N TYR A 695 -11.35 21.48 15.38
CA TYR A 695 -10.17 21.92 16.14
C TYR A 695 -9.77 23.33 15.69
N TYR A 696 -9.85 24.28 16.59
CA TYR A 696 -9.56 25.68 16.28
C TYR A 696 -8.12 25.89 15.81
N ALA A 697 -7.93 26.78 14.85
CA ALA A 697 -6.65 27.35 14.45
C ALA A 697 -6.83 28.81 13.99
N LEU A 698 -5.79 29.63 14.20
CA LEU A 698 -5.72 30.92 13.57
C LEU A 698 -5.49 30.82 12.06
N GLY A 699 -6.11 31.73 11.30
CA GLY A 699 -5.95 31.81 9.85
C GLY A 699 -6.83 30.85 9.06
N LYS A 700 -6.39 30.48 7.86
CA LYS A 700 -7.18 29.69 6.91
C LYS A 700 -6.77 28.22 6.94
N ASN A 701 -7.75 27.34 7.10
CA ASN A 701 -7.59 25.89 7.07
C ASN A 701 -8.69 25.23 6.26
N ALA A 702 -8.52 23.95 5.90
CA ALA A 702 -9.55 23.21 5.19
C ALA A 702 -9.49 21.71 5.51
N SER A 703 -10.65 21.09 5.63
CA SER A 703 -10.85 19.66 5.76
C SER A 703 -11.87 19.14 4.75
N LYS A 704 -11.98 17.84 4.58
CA LYS A 704 -12.80 17.22 3.56
C LYS A 704 -13.59 16.06 4.13
N LEU A 705 -14.75 15.78 3.52
CA LEU A 705 -15.56 14.59 3.76
C LEU A 705 -16.08 14.07 2.44
N TYR A 706 -15.75 12.81 2.15
CA TYR A 706 -16.25 12.07 1.00
C TYR A 706 -17.25 11.01 1.42
N GLU A 707 -18.34 10.90 0.68
CA GLU A 707 -19.40 9.93 0.90
C GLU A 707 -20.01 9.49 -0.44
N ASP A 708 -20.42 8.23 -0.52
CA ASP A 708 -21.15 7.63 -1.62
C ASP A 708 -22.10 6.53 -1.07
N ALA A 709 -22.63 5.69 -1.92
CA ALA A 709 -23.47 4.55 -1.53
C ALA A 709 -22.71 3.44 -0.76
N GLN A 710 -21.47 3.68 -0.31
CA GLN A 710 -20.58 2.77 0.41
C GLN A 710 -20.11 1.53 -0.39
N ASP A 711 -20.76 1.24 -1.51
CA ASP A 711 -20.44 0.15 -2.43
C ASP A 711 -21.04 0.45 -3.82
N GLY A 712 -20.64 -0.32 -4.86
CA GLY A 712 -21.09 -0.10 -6.23
C GLY A 712 -20.32 0.99 -6.97
N TYR A 713 -20.69 1.28 -8.20
CA TYR A 713 -19.90 2.10 -9.13
C TYR A 713 -20.54 3.44 -9.48
N ASP A 714 -21.63 3.82 -8.83
CA ASP A 714 -22.32 5.08 -9.14
C ASP A 714 -21.46 6.32 -8.83
N TYR A 715 -20.48 6.20 -7.93
CA TYR A 715 -19.51 7.25 -7.65
C TYR A 715 -18.67 7.65 -8.88
N THR A 716 -18.52 6.77 -9.88
CA THR A 716 -17.84 7.08 -11.15
C THR A 716 -18.70 7.94 -12.08
N LYS A 717 -19.99 8.11 -11.76
CA LYS A 717 -21.00 8.89 -12.48
C LYS A 717 -21.45 10.13 -11.68
N ASP A 718 -20.52 10.71 -10.92
CA ASP A 718 -20.73 11.86 -10.02
C ASP A 718 -21.74 11.66 -8.89
N ARG A 719 -22.22 10.42 -8.66
CA ARG A 719 -23.07 10.08 -7.50
C ARG A 719 -22.22 9.86 -6.24
N TYR A 720 -21.58 10.90 -5.80
CA TYR A 720 -20.87 11.02 -4.53
C TYR A 720 -21.16 12.39 -3.91
N SER A 721 -20.91 12.54 -2.63
CA SER A 721 -20.87 13.81 -1.89
C SER A 721 -19.44 14.09 -1.47
N TYR A 722 -18.85 15.17 -1.97
CA TYR A 722 -17.51 15.61 -1.57
C TYR A 722 -17.61 17.01 -0.99
N ARG A 723 -17.65 17.08 0.35
CA ARG A 723 -17.71 18.32 1.10
C ARG A 723 -16.31 18.84 1.39
N THR A 724 -16.09 20.10 1.13
CA THR A 724 -14.88 20.83 1.55
C THR A 724 -15.30 21.84 2.60
N PHE A 725 -14.80 21.69 3.80
CA PHE A 725 -14.97 22.64 4.89
C PHE A 725 -13.78 23.59 4.90
N LYS A 726 -14.03 24.89 4.70
CA LYS A 726 -13.03 25.96 4.82
C LYS A 726 -13.24 26.68 6.13
N MET A 727 -12.19 26.85 6.90
CA MET A 727 -12.22 27.54 8.18
C MET A 727 -11.38 28.80 8.15
N VAL A 728 -11.85 29.85 8.79
CA VAL A 728 -11.10 31.09 9.02
C VAL A 728 -11.23 31.46 10.49
N GLY A 729 -10.18 31.18 11.28
CA GLY A 729 -10.15 31.52 12.69
C GLY A 729 -9.48 32.86 12.94
N ARG A 730 -10.08 33.68 13.84
CA ARG A 730 -9.56 34.93 14.37
C ARG A 730 -9.78 34.96 15.87
N SER A 731 -9.13 35.87 16.58
CA SER A 731 -9.13 35.94 18.04
C SER A 731 -10.52 36.01 18.70
N LYS A 732 -11.54 36.49 17.98
CA LYS A 732 -12.90 36.68 18.50
C LYS A 732 -14.00 36.20 17.56
N ASP A 733 -13.63 35.56 16.46
CA ASP A 733 -14.61 34.99 15.54
C ASP A 733 -14.03 33.79 14.79
N TRP A 734 -14.92 32.87 14.38
CA TRP A 734 -14.57 31.67 13.62
C TRP A 734 -15.64 31.40 12.58
N ILE A 735 -15.21 31.35 11.32
CA ILE A 735 -16.09 31.08 10.19
C ILE A 735 -15.79 29.70 9.65
N ILE A 736 -16.82 28.88 9.45
CA ILE A 736 -16.75 27.56 8.83
C ILE A 736 -17.67 27.56 7.62
N GLN A 737 -17.09 27.48 6.44
CA GLN A 737 -17.85 27.40 5.17
C GLN A 737 -17.76 25.98 4.63
N GLN A 738 -18.86 25.42 4.15
CA GLN A 738 -18.83 24.16 3.42
C GLN A 738 -19.25 24.35 1.95
N HIS A 739 -18.60 23.58 1.09
CA HIS A 739 -18.91 23.49 -0.32
C HIS A 739 -19.02 22.04 -0.73
N LYS A 740 -20.18 21.64 -1.27
CA LYS A 740 -20.48 20.27 -1.71
C LYS A 740 -20.31 20.13 -3.22
N ARG A 741 -19.73 19.03 -3.67
CA ARG A 741 -19.68 18.58 -5.07
C ARG A 741 -20.27 17.18 -5.16
N GLY A 742 -20.78 16.84 -6.36
CA GLY A 742 -21.42 15.56 -6.65
C GLY A 742 -22.89 15.54 -6.24
N ASP A 743 -23.62 14.56 -6.79
CA ASP A 743 -25.08 14.49 -6.75
C ASP A 743 -25.62 13.46 -5.75
N PHE A 744 -24.75 12.86 -4.92
CA PHE A 744 -25.19 11.92 -3.90
C PHE A 744 -25.94 12.67 -2.79
N ILE A 745 -27.15 12.19 -2.51
CA ILE A 745 -27.97 12.70 -1.41
C ILE A 745 -27.64 11.85 -0.19
N THR A 746 -27.06 12.48 0.83
CA THR A 746 -26.80 11.85 2.13
C THR A 746 -28.12 11.58 2.85
N SER A 747 -28.17 10.54 3.66
CA SER A 747 -29.34 10.21 4.50
C SER A 747 -29.53 11.17 5.67
N TYR A 748 -28.56 12.05 5.90
CA TYR A 748 -28.59 13.05 6.97
C TYR A 748 -28.56 14.48 6.39
N ASP A 749 -29.15 15.39 7.12
CA ASP A 749 -29.07 16.85 6.98
C ASP A 749 -28.64 17.53 8.30
N THR A 750 -28.30 16.74 9.30
CA THR A 750 -27.95 17.19 10.65
C THR A 750 -26.48 16.96 10.96
N PHE A 751 -25.86 17.96 11.59
CA PHE A 751 -24.49 17.89 12.10
C PHE A 751 -24.48 18.12 13.62
N ARG A 752 -23.69 17.30 14.33
CA ARG A 752 -23.28 17.58 15.71
C ARG A 752 -21.84 18.09 15.67
N ILE A 753 -21.64 19.37 15.94
CA ILE A 753 -20.35 20.04 15.86
C ILE A 753 -19.77 20.23 17.26
N HIS A 754 -18.64 19.59 17.55
CA HIS A 754 -17.88 19.79 18.79
C HIS A 754 -16.76 20.78 18.52
N LEU A 755 -16.83 21.94 19.17
CA LEU A 755 -15.87 23.04 19.03
C LEU A 755 -14.74 22.85 20.06
N ILE A 756 -13.52 22.72 19.59
CA ILE A 756 -12.38 22.40 20.45
C ILE A 756 -11.35 23.52 20.38
N GLY A 757 -10.95 24.03 21.53
CA GLY A 757 -9.89 25.02 21.67
C GLY A 757 -10.28 26.44 21.26
N LEU A 758 -11.54 26.81 21.37
CA LEU A 758 -11.99 28.19 21.13
C LEU A 758 -11.26 29.17 22.06
N PRO A 759 -10.70 30.28 21.53
CA PRO A 759 -10.04 31.30 22.33
C PRO A 759 -10.98 32.36 22.90
N PHE A 760 -12.29 32.23 22.69
CA PHE A 760 -13.31 33.21 23.09
C PHE A 760 -14.61 32.49 23.54
N GLU A 761 -15.42 33.18 24.32
CA GLU A 761 -16.77 32.73 24.66
C GLU A 761 -17.75 33.14 23.58
N ILE A 762 -18.58 32.20 23.10
CA ILE A 762 -19.54 32.45 22.03
C ILE A 762 -20.67 33.31 22.57
N THR A 763 -20.88 34.45 21.94
CA THR A 763 -22.01 35.39 22.24
C THR A 763 -23.05 35.40 21.12
N GLU A 764 -22.67 35.09 19.88
CA GLU A 764 -23.55 35.09 18.72
C GLU A 764 -23.20 33.92 17.77
N ILE A 765 -24.23 33.32 17.22
CA ILE A 765 -24.17 32.27 16.22
C ILE A 765 -24.98 32.73 15.01
N GLU A 766 -24.32 32.78 13.85
CA GLU A 766 -24.99 33.03 12.57
C GLU A 766 -24.91 31.80 11.70
N LEU A 767 -26.00 31.42 11.06
CA LEU A 767 -26.10 30.36 10.09
C LEU A 767 -26.62 30.90 8.76
N ASP A 768 -25.81 30.79 7.70
CA ASP A 768 -26.15 31.33 6.38
C ASP A 768 -26.50 32.84 6.38
N ASN A 769 -25.76 33.64 7.17
CA ASN A 769 -25.92 35.07 7.43
C ASN A 769 -27.21 35.45 8.21
N GLU A 770 -27.85 34.50 8.88
CA GLU A 770 -28.99 34.76 9.77
C GLU A 770 -28.57 34.46 11.21
N VAL A 771 -28.78 35.36 12.13
CA VAL A 771 -28.61 35.13 13.57
C VAL A 771 -29.62 34.09 14.00
N VAL A 772 -29.08 32.95 14.50
CA VAL A 772 -29.95 31.83 14.90
C VAL A 772 -30.38 31.97 16.34
N SER A 773 -31.65 31.66 16.56
CA SER A 773 -32.21 31.56 17.90
C SER A 773 -31.69 30.31 18.61
N LYS A 774 -31.74 30.26 19.93
CA LYS A 774 -31.44 29.05 20.69
C LYS A 774 -32.38 27.87 20.36
N GLU A 775 -33.47 28.12 19.67
CA GLU A 775 -34.43 27.10 19.22
C GLU A 775 -34.01 26.43 17.90
N ASP A 776 -33.23 27.15 17.07
CA ASP A 776 -32.71 26.63 15.78
C ASP A 776 -31.39 25.90 15.91
N VAL A 777 -30.64 26.18 17.00
CA VAL A 777 -29.35 25.57 17.30
C VAL A 777 -29.27 25.24 18.78
N GLU A 778 -29.22 23.98 19.14
CA GLU A 778 -28.94 23.55 20.50
C GLU A 778 -27.46 23.71 20.82
N PHE A 779 -27.10 24.59 21.72
CA PHE A 779 -25.71 24.75 22.19
C PHE A 779 -25.57 24.23 23.64
N ASP A 780 -24.69 23.24 23.79
CA ASP A 780 -24.28 22.76 25.11
C ASP A 780 -22.97 23.46 25.54
N PRO A 781 -23.03 24.43 26.46
CA PRO A 781 -21.83 25.15 26.90
C PRO A 781 -20.84 24.29 27.70
N ILE A 782 -21.25 23.13 28.24
CA ILE A 782 -20.41 22.25 29.01
C ILE A 782 -19.48 21.45 28.06
N THR A 783 -20.05 20.92 26.98
CA THR A 783 -19.29 20.15 25.98
C THR A 783 -18.82 20.99 24.78
N CYS A 784 -19.20 22.26 24.73
CA CYS A 784 -19.00 23.13 23.56
C CYS A 784 -19.52 22.49 22.27
N ALA A 785 -20.68 21.84 22.33
CA ALA A 785 -21.31 21.20 21.20
C ALA A 785 -22.48 22.02 20.65
N LEU A 786 -22.50 22.14 19.30
CA LEU A 786 -23.61 22.67 18.54
C LEU A 786 -24.35 21.56 17.82
N ILE A 787 -25.66 21.51 17.90
CA ILE A 787 -26.48 20.63 17.06
C ILE A 787 -27.19 21.51 16.04
N ILE A 788 -26.82 21.33 14.78
CA ILE A 788 -27.42 22.03 13.64
C ILE A 788 -28.36 21.07 12.95
N ASN A 789 -29.65 21.33 13.03
CA ASN A 789 -30.71 20.45 12.51
C ASN A 789 -31.03 20.68 11.03
N LYS A 790 -30.13 21.30 10.28
CA LYS A 790 -30.21 21.49 8.83
C LYS A 790 -28.83 21.54 8.21
N ASP A 791 -28.74 21.28 6.91
CA ASP A 791 -27.51 21.55 6.15
C ASP A 791 -27.25 23.06 6.11
N PHE A 792 -25.98 23.47 6.04
CA PHE A 792 -25.58 24.88 6.04
C PHE A 792 -24.48 25.13 4.99
N THR A 793 -24.35 26.35 4.54
CA THR A 793 -23.26 26.80 3.70
C THR A 793 -22.19 27.53 4.50
N GLU A 794 -22.58 28.26 5.52
CA GLU A 794 -21.71 29.03 6.41
C GLU A 794 -22.20 28.98 7.86
N LEU A 795 -21.31 28.71 8.78
CA LEU A 795 -21.46 28.86 10.21
C LEU A 795 -20.46 29.91 10.67
N HIS A 796 -20.96 31.01 11.28
CA HIS A 796 -20.12 32.03 11.86
C HIS A 796 -20.37 32.13 13.37
N LEU A 797 -19.29 32.02 14.13
CA LEU A 797 -19.28 32.10 15.59
C LEU A 797 -18.52 33.36 16.00
N SER A 798 -19.14 34.22 16.77
CA SER A 798 -18.49 35.41 17.30
C SER A 798 -18.63 35.51 18.82
N GLY A 799 -17.71 36.21 19.47
CA GLY A 799 -17.69 36.30 20.92
C GLY A 799 -16.76 37.36 21.50
N VAL A 800 -16.59 37.30 22.82
CA VAL A 800 -15.82 38.27 23.61
C VAL A 800 -14.46 37.71 24.06
#